data_464693cd9e46dd96c8918f03390890af
#
_entry.id   464693cd9e46dd96c8918f03390890af
#
_cell.length_a   1.000
_cell.length_b   1.000
_cell.length_c   1.000
_cell.angle_alpha   90.00
_cell.angle_beta   90.00
_cell.angle_gamma   90.00
#
_symmetry.space_group_name_H-M   'P 1'
#
loop_
_entity.id
_entity.type
_entity.pdbx_description
1 polymer ?
#
loop_
_entity_poly.entity_id
_entity_poly.type
_entity_poly.pdbx_seq_one_letter_code
_entity_poly.pdbx_strand_id
1 'polypeptide(L)'
;MPDLRHTDIQYLHGVGPKRAELLKKELGISTYYDLLYYFPFRYIDRSVINHINDMHGDEAAVQLKGRFVTFNTAGEGRKRRLQALFSDGTGTIEVVWFNRVASIQKTYNTNTQYVLFGKPSMFNNHMNIVHPEVDIATSETISQGLTGVYNLTEVLRNRSFTSRAIHKLVLNVLNTPAVQHIDETLPPEIMQRYHLMPLCDALRNIHVPTDHHALQRAQLRLKFEELFFLELNILHYIKGSSRRLTGHVFSRVGAYFHDFYNNVLQFPLTGAQKRVIREMRADMGSGKQMNRLLQGDVGSGKTIVAFMTALIALDNGYQACIMAPTEILAGQHLETIKPLADAIGVKVALLTGSTRKRERDVIHESLMSGDLQILIGTHALIEDTVQFRNLGLAVIDEQHRFGVAQRARLWSKNRTAPPHVLVMTATPIPRTLAMTVYGDLDVSVIDELPPGRKPVTTVLKHEPDRFKMYQFVGKQLREGRQAYIVYPLIEENEKLDLHALEQGYEQVRDVFPHYNVAMVHGRMKPSEKDHQMMLFASGKAHILVATTVIEVGVNVPNASVMVIEDAERFGLSQLHQLRGRVGRGADQSYCILMARSDLGRDTRHRLQVMTQTNDGFVVAEEDMKLRGPGDMEGTQQSGIAFNLHIANLAQDGQIIQLARDAAEDYLRVDPAMDTVWGRKMAAHIRELFDKQTNWGLIS
;
A
#
# COMPACT_ATOMS: atom_id res chain seq x y z
N MET A 1 25.00 32.72 -11.04
CA MET A 1 25.40 31.31 -11.21
C MET A 1 24.23 30.59 -11.87
N PRO A 2 24.42 29.60 -12.75
CA PRO A 2 23.30 28.86 -13.28
C PRO A 2 22.54 28.17 -12.14
N ASP A 3 21.27 28.47 -12.04
CA ASP A 3 20.36 27.83 -11.08
C ASP A 3 20.04 26.42 -11.58
N LEU A 4 20.32 25.39 -10.76
CA LEU A 4 20.12 23.99 -11.14
C LEU A 4 18.68 23.67 -11.54
N ARG A 5 17.70 24.36 -10.94
CA ARG A 5 16.27 24.15 -11.18
C ARG A 5 15.75 24.80 -12.47
N HIS A 6 16.42 25.87 -12.92
CA HIS A 6 16.02 26.62 -14.11
C HIS A 6 16.96 26.41 -15.31
N THR A 7 18.07 25.69 -15.12
CA THR A 7 19.00 25.38 -16.23
C THR A 7 18.51 24.14 -16.98
N ASP A 8 18.13 24.34 -18.24
CA ASP A 8 17.65 23.26 -19.11
C ASP A 8 18.75 22.24 -19.38
N ILE A 9 18.39 20.96 -19.37
CA ILE A 9 19.30 19.81 -19.54
C ILE A 9 20.00 19.82 -20.91
N GLN A 10 19.46 20.49 -21.93
CA GLN A 10 20.09 20.59 -23.26
C GLN A 10 21.46 21.25 -23.25
N TYR A 11 21.73 22.11 -22.28
CA TYR A 11 23.01 22.79 -22.13
C TYR A 11 24.09 21.96 -21.47
N LEU A 12 23.72 20.78 -20.95
CA LEU A 12 24.68 19.87 -20.35
C LEU A 12 25.57 19.23 -21.41
N HIS A 13 26.87 19.21 -21.15
CA HIS A 13 27.81 18.59 -22.07
C HIS A 13 27.45 17.11 -22.33
N GLY A 14 27.23 16.77 -23.60
CA GLY A 14 26.84 15.42 -24.04
C GLY A 14 25.32 15.19 -24.20
N VAL A 15 24.46 16.19 -23.94
CA VAL A 15 23.00 16.05 -24.12
C VAL A 15 22.54 16.61 -25.49
N GLY A 16 22.59 17.88 -25.69
CA GLY A 16 22.05 18.53 -26.92
C GLY A 16 20.52 18.40 -27.08
N PRO A 17 19.89 19.12 -28.03
CA PRO A 17 18.42 19.24 -28.10
C PRO A 17 17.67 17.91 -28.26
N LYS A 18 18.15 17.02 -29.16
CA LYS A 18 17.47 15.75 -29.46
C LYS A 18 17.50 14.78 -28.27
N ARG A 19 18.60 14.79 -27.50
CA ARG A 19 18.70 13.95 -26.29
C ARG A 19 17.91 14.55 -25.13
N ALA A 20 17.87 15.88 -25.03
CA ALA A 20 17.06 16.57 -24.02
C ALA A 20 15.56 16.27 -24.20
N GLU A 21 15.05 16.31 -25.44
CA GLU A 21 13.66 15.96 -25.73
C GLU A 21 13.32 14.51 -25.32
N LEU A 22 14.25 13.58 -25.58
CA LEU A 22 14.09 12.18 -25.16
C LEU A 22 14.09 12.01 -23.64
N LEU A 23 15.02 12.65 -22.94
CA LEU A 23 15.11 12.58 -21.48
C LEU A 23 13.85 13.17 -20.85
N LYS A 24 13.34 14.28 -21.39
CA LYS A 24 12.10 14.91 -20.93
C LYS A 24 10.89 14.01 -21.13
N LYS A 25 10.76 13.41 -22.33
CA LYS A 25 9.60 12.58 -22.68
C LYS A 25 9.58 11.25 -21.93
N GLU A 26 10.73 10.59 -21.81
CA GLU A 26 10.84 9.22 -21.32
C GLU A 26 11.10 9.12 -19.80
N LEU A 27 11.78 10.12 -19.21
CA LEU A 27 12.18 10.12 -17.82
C LEU A 27 11.70 11.36 -17.04
N GLY A 28 11.05 12.32 -17.69
CA GLY A 28 10.62 13.57 -17.06
C GLY A 28 11.77 14.53 -16.73
N ILE A 29 13.00 14.27 -17.21
CA ILE A 29 14.20 15.04 -16.89
C ILE A 29 14.30 16.25 -17.84
N SER A 30 14.07 17.44 -17.33
CA SER A 30 14.11 18.71 -18.09
C SER A 30 15.25 19.62 -17.66
N THR A 31 15.68 19.54 -16.40
CA THR A 31 16.65 20.45 -15.78
C THR A 31 17.83 19.68 -15.18
N TYR A 32 18.88 20.41 -14.76
CA TYR A 32 19.99 19.84 -14.00
C TYR A 32 19.53 19.29 -12.67
N TYR A 33 18.54 19.94 -12.03
CA TYR A 33 17.93 19.49 -10.81
C TYR A 33 17.25 18.13 -10.99
N ASP A 34 16.41 17.98 -12.01
CA ASP A 34 15.71 16.72 -12.28
C ASP A 34 16.68 15.56 -12.46
N LEU A 35 17.83 15.81 -13.12
CA LEU A 35 18.85 14.79 -13.30
C LEU A 35 19.55 14.41 -12.00
N LEU A 36 19.81 15.37 -11.09
CA LEU A 36 20.39 15.10 -9.76
C LEU A 36 19.44 14.34 -8.83
N TYR A 37 18.13 14.51 -9.02
CA TYR A 37 17.11 13.79 -8.25
C TYR A 37 16.62 12.51 -8.95
N TYR A 38 17.24 12.15 -10.09
CA TYR A 38 17.04 10.86 -10.73
C TYR A 38 18.00 9.83 -10.15
N PHE A 39 17.62 9.20 -9.04
CA PHE A 39 18.51 8.35 -8.25
C PHE A 39 18.71 6.96 -8.86
N PRO A 40 19.88 6.31 -8.60
CA PRO A 40 20.09 4.91 -8.96
C PRO A 40 19.13 3.99 -8.20
N PHE A 41 18.57 2.99 -8.87
CA PHE A 41 17.70 2.01 -8.22
C PHE A 41 18.47 0.85 -7.56
N ARG A 42 19.72 0.63 -7.97
CA ARG A 42 20.66 -0.33 -7.35
C ARG A 42 22.10 0.09 -7.56
N TYR A 43 22.99 -0.54 -6.82
CA TYR A 43 24.44 -0.30 -6.93
C TYR A 43 25.15 -1.60 -7.25
N ILE A 44 26.23 -1.50 -8.01
CA ILE A 44 27.11 -2.59 -8.36
C ILE A 44 28.49 -2.25 -7.81
N ASP A 45 29.03 -3.16 -7.02
CA ASP A 45 30.41 -3.02 -6.56
C ASP A 45 31.35 -3.42 -7.68
N ARG A 46 32.16 -2.46 -8.14
CA ARG A 46 33.19 -2.63 -9.18
C ARG A 46 34.60 -2.51 -8.60
N SER A 47 34.75 -2.57 -7.28
CA SER A 47 36.07 -2.52 -6.63
C SER A 47 36.84 -3.82 -6.76
N VAL A 48 36.14 -4.95 -6.94
CA VAL A 48 36.73 -6.28 -6.99
C VAL A 48 36.94 -6.72 -8.44
N ILE A 49 38.18 -7.04 -8.81
CA ILE A 49 38.50 -7.73 -10.06
C ILE A 49 38.52 -9.22 -9.76
N ASN A 50 37.67 -9.97 -10.43
CA ASN A 50 37.60 -11.42 -10.30
C ASN A 50 38.62 -12.07 -11.24
N HIS A 51 39.07 -13.28 -10.89
CA HIS A 51 39.88 -14.12 -11.77
C HIS A 51 39.00 -15.19 -12.41
N ILE A 52 39.23 -15.44 -13.70
CA ILE A 52 38.42 -16.38 -14.49
C ILE A 52 38.49 -17.79 -13.89
N ASN A 53 39.64 -18.17 -13.35
CA ASN A 53 39.84 -19.50 -12.78
C ASN A 53 39.09 -19.72 -11.46
N ASP A 54 38.70 -18.64 -10.76
CA ASP A 54 37.98 -18.69 -9.47
C ASP A 54 36.46 -18.64 -9.63
N MET A 55 35.97 -18.58 -10.87
CA MET A 55 34.53 -18.43 -11.16
C MET A 55 33.86 -19.78 -11.29
N HIS A 56 32.61 -19.84 -10.81
CA HIS A 56 31.76 -21.05 -10.84
C HIS A 56 30.53 -20.92 -11.80
N GLY A 57 30.28 -19.72 -12.35
CA GLY A 57 29.24 -19.46 -13.34
C GLY A 57 27.84 -19.16 -12.77
N ASP A 58 27.69 -19.07 -11.46
CA ASP A 58 26.48 -18.71 -10.71
C ASP A 58 26.54 -17.31 -10.09
N GLU A 59 27.64 -16.58 -10.29
CA GLU A 59 27.84 -15.24 -9.78
C GLU A 59 26.82 -14.25 -10.39
N ALA A 60 26.36 -13.29 -9.58
CA ALA A 60 25.39 -12.30 -10.00
C ALA A 60 25.91 -11.36 -11.11
N ALA A 61 27.18 -10.95 -11.01
CA ALA A 61 27.96 -10.25 -12.02
C ALA A 61 29.43 -10.25 -11.61
N VAL A 62 30.35 -10.20 -12.57
CA VAL A 62 31.79 -10.21 -12.36
C VAL A 62 32.47 -9.12 -13.13
N GLN A 63 33.59 -8.61 -12.60
CA GLN A 63 34.50 -7.71 -13.29
C GLN A 63 35.85 -8.43 -13.57
N LEU A 64 36.20 -8.54 -14.84
CA LEU A 64 37.40 -9.20 -15.31
C LEU A 64 38.32 -8.18 -15.97
N LYS A 65 39.64 -8.28 -15.71
CA LYS A 65 40.65 -7.46 -16.38
C LYS A 65 41.54 -8.35 -17.22
N GLY A 66 41.58 -8.12 -18.54
CA GLY A 66 42.35 -8.99 -19.45
C GLY A 66 42.41 -8.46 -20.86
N ARG A 67 42.59 -9.35 -21.82
CA ARG A 67 42.69 -9.06 -23.26
C ARG A 67 41.85 -10.03 -24.07
N PHE A 68 41.35 -9.57 -25.20
CA PHE A 68 40.77 -10.47 -26.18
C PHE A 68 41.88 -11.24 -26.89
N VAL A 69 41.69 -12.53 -27.03
CA VAL A 69 42.66 -13.44 -27.69
C VAL A 69 42.27 -13.63 -29.15
N THR A 70 40.97 -13.90 -29.41
CA THR A 70 40.46 -14.14 -30.76
C THR A 70 39.04 -13.55 -30.92
N PHE A 71 38.68 -13.26 -32.15
CA PHE A 71 37.31 -12.86 -32.54
C PHE A 71 36.86 -13.74 -33.69
N ASN A 72 35.77 -14.47 -33.49
CA ASN A 72 35.18 -15.34 -34.49
C ASN A 72 33.73 -14.92 -34.75
N THR A 73 33.30 -14.96 -36.02
CA THR A 73 31.90 -14.72 -36.37
C THR A 73 31.23 -16.05 -36.72
N ALA A 74 30.17 -16.40 -36.00
CA ALA A 74 29.41 -17.61 -36.23
C ALA A 74 27.98 -17.31 -36.68
N GLY A 75 27.41 -18.17 -37.52
CA GLY A 75 26.04 -18.03 -38.04
C GLY A 75 25.90 -17.08 -39.22
N GLU A 76 24.79 -17.18 -39.97
CA GLU A 76 24.45 -16.35 -41.14
C GLU A 76 23.14 -15.58 -40.91
N GLY A 77 23.00 -14.45 -41.61
CA GLY A 77 21.80 -13.64 -41.60
C GLY A 77 21.42 -13.12 -40.20
N ARG A 78 20.18 -13.35 -39.76
CA ARG A 78 19.68 -12.93 -38.43
C ARG A 78 20.25 -13.72 -37.23
N LYS A 79 20.91 -14.86 -37.51
CA LYS A 79 21.57 -15.72 -36.49
C LYS A 79 23.07 -15.41 -36.35
N ARG A 80 23.58 -14.36 -37.02
CA ARG A 80 24.99 -13.97 -36.94
C ARG A 80 25.32 -13.44 -35.55
N ARG A 81 26.37 -14.00 -34.94
CA ARG A 81 26.89 -13.63 -33.62
C ARG A 81 28.39 -13.46 -33.65
N LEU A 82 28.92 -12.57 -32.86
CA LEU A 82 30.35 -12.44 -32.61
C LEU A 82 30.69 -13.21 -31.32
N GLN A 83 31.66 -14.08 -31.42
CA GLN A 83 32.23 -14.85 -30.31
C GLN A 83 33.69 -14.40 -30.16
N ALA A 84 34.08 -14.02 -28.98
CA ALA A 84 35.47 -13.67 -28.68
C ALA A 84 35.94 -14.47 -27.47
N LEU A 85 37.20 -14.85 -27.47
CA LEU A 85 37.85 -15.44 -26.31
C LEU A 85 38.57 -14.36 -25.53
N PHE A 86 38.27 -14.21 -24.26
CA PHE A 86 38.86 -13.23 -23.36
C PHE A 86 39.72 -13.95 -22.32
N SER A 87 40.91 -13.44 -22.01
CA SER A 87 41.82 -14.02 -21.04
C SER A 87 42.34 -12.96 -20.07
N ASP A 88 42.38 -13.32 -18.80
CA ASP A 88 43.02 -12.55 -17.72
C ASP A 88 44.38 -13.05 -17.33
N GLY A 89 44.87 -14.13 -18.00
CA GLY A 89 46.13 -14.82 -17.70
C GLY A 89 45.97 -15.99 -16.72
N THR A 90 44.87 -16.10 -15.97
CA THR A 90 44.54 -17.25 -15.11
C THR A 90 43.69 -18.27 -15.85
N GLY A 91 42.83 -17.80 -16.75
CA GLY A 91 41.94 -18.63 -17.53
C GLY A 91 41.43 -17.92 -18.78
N THR A 92 40.46 -18.55 -19.45
CA THR A 92 39.76 -17.99 -20.62
C THR A 92 38.24 -18.12 -20.50
N ILE A 93 37.51 -17.11 -20.95
CA ILE A 93 36.04 -17.09 -20.99
C ILE A 93 35.55 -16.67 -22.36
N GLU A 94 34.46 -17.28 -22.81
CA GLU A 94 33.82 -16.90 -24.07
C GLU A 94 32.94 -15.66 -23.85
N VAL A 95 33.05 -14.70 -24.76
CA VAL A 95 32.22 -13.48 -24.78
C VAL A 95 31.38 -13.46 -26.06
N VAL A 96 30.08 -13.27 -25.92
CA VAL A 96 29.13 -13.39 -27.07
C VAL A 96 28.31 -12.14 -27.26
N TRP A 97 28.22 -11.67 -28.52
CA TRP A 97 27.33 -10.57 -28.93
C TRP A 97 26.44 -11.01 -30.08
N PHE A 98 25.14 -10.82 -29.96
CA PHE A 98 24.16 -11.15 -31.00
C PHE A 98 23.83 -9.95 -31.89
N ASN A 99 24.13 -8.72 -31.43
CA ASN A 99 23.82 -7.47 -32.14
C ASN A 99 25.08 -6.68 -32.42
N ARG A 100 25.06 -5.80 -33.47
CA ARG A 100 26.12 -4.85 -33.83
C ARG A 100 27.50 -5.52 -34.06
N VAL A 101 27.50 -6.75 -34.53
CA VAL A 101 28.71 -7.58 -34.74
C VAL A 101 29.83 -6.80 -35.47
N ALA A 102 29.52 -6.18 -36.60
CA ALA A 102 30.53 -5.45 -37.40
C ALA A 102 31.09 -4.19 -36.69
N SER A 103 30.31 -3.53 -35.86
CA SER A 103 30.76 -2.36 -35.08
C SER A 103 31.67 -2.80 -33.95
N ILE A 104 31.28 -3.84 -33.19
CA ILE A 104 32.03 -4.35 -32.04
C ILE A 104 33.41 -4.88 -32.48
N GLN A 105 33.44 -5.62 -33.60
CA GLN A 105 34.69 -6.17 -34.17
C GLN A 105 35.68 -5.06 -34.59
N LYS A 106 35.19 -3.89 -34.98
CA LYS A 106 36.05 -2.72 -35.30
C LYS A 106 36.49 -1.95 -34.05
N THR A 107 35.76 -2.05 -32.97
CA THR A 107 36.01 -1.26 -31.74
C THR A 107 37.05 -1.93 -30.83
N TYR A 108 37.07 -3.25 -30.74
CA TYR A 108 37.99 -3.98 -29.86
C TYR A 108 39.10 -4.68 -30.63
N ASN A 109 40.27 -4.76 -30.03
CA ASN A 109 41.43 -5.42 -30.59
C ASN A 109 42.16 -6.30 -29.56
N THR A 110 43.06 -7.13 -30.00
CA THR A 110 43.79 -8.08 -29.14
C THR A 110 44.97 -7.44 -28.38
N ASN A 111 45.43 -6.26 -28.79
CA ASN A 111 46.61 -5.61 -28.21
C ASN A 111 46.33 -4.74 -27.01
N THR A 112 45.03 -4.38 -26.80
CA THR A 112 44.62 -3.49 -25.74
C THR A 112 44.10 -4.30 -24.53
N GLN A 113 44.40 -3.82 -23.33
CA GLN A 113 43.88 -4.39 -22.09
C GLN A 113 42.52 -3.77 -21.79
N TYR A 114 41.53 -4.60 -21.48
CA TYR A 114 40.16 -4.19 -21.22
C TYR A 114 39.72 -4.64 -19.81
N VAL A 115 38.76 -3.91 -19.28
CA VAL A 115 37.92 -4.33 -18.15
C VAL A 115 36.56 -4.75 -18.72
N LEU A 116 36.18 -5.99 -18.43
CA LEU A 116 34.94 -6.60 -18.89
C LEU A 116 34.03 -6.80 -17.68
N PHE A 117 32.79 -6.29 -17.76
CA PHE A 117 31.81 -6.47 -16.70
C PHE A 117 30.55 -7.14 -17.26
N GLY A 118 30.09 -8.23 -16.62
CA GLY A 118 28.90 -8.94 -17.06
C GLY A 118 28.53 -10.10 -16.14
N LYS A 119 27.37 -10.69 -16.39
CA LYS A 119 26.91 -11.89 -15.68
C LYS A 119 27.45 -13.12 -16.40
N PRO A 120 28.22 -13.98 -15.71
CA PRO A 120 28.62 -15.25 -16.27
C PRO A 120 27.42 -16.20 -16.36
N SER A 121 27.46 -17.09 -17.32
CA SER A 121 26.46 -18.14 -17.50
C SER A 121 27.10 -19.38 -18.09
N MET A 122 26.56 -20.54 -17.76
CA MET A 122 26.99 -21.81 -18.31
C MET A 122 26.17 -22.19 -19.54
N PHE A 123 26.82 -22.41 -20.68
CA PHE A 123 26.15 -22.88 -21.88
C PHE A 123 26.99 -24.01 -22.51
N ASN A 124 26.39 -25.16 -22.75
CA ASN A 124 27.08 -26.37 -23.25
C ASN A 124 28.38 -26.71 -22.46
N ASN A 125 28.30 -26.60 -21.15
CA ASN A 125 29.41 -26.85 -20.23
C ASN A 125 30.63 -25.89 -20.39
N HIS A 126 30.45 -24.75 -21.08
CA HIS A 126 31.38 -23.66 -21.20
C HIS A 126 30.86 -22.41 -20.54
N MET A 127 31.75 -21.74 -19.80
CA MET A 127 31.41 -20.45 -19.18
C MET A 127 31.47 -19.34 -20.22
N ASN A 128 30.41 -18.53 -20.30
CA ASN A 128 30.32 -17.40 -21.20
C ASN A 128 29.75 -16.17 -20.55
N ILE A 129 30.00 -15.01 -21.15
CA ILE A 129 29.33 -13.74 -20.80
C ILE A 129 28.69 -13.16 -22.07
N VAL A 130 27.39 -12.93 -21.99
CA VAL A 130 26.60 -12.41 -23.11
C VAL A 130 26.45 -10.90 -22.96
N HIS A 131 26.77 -10.15 -24.03
CA HIS A 131 26.67 -8.70 -24.08
C HIS A 131 27.31 -7.96 -22.90
N PRO A 132 28.59 -8.25 -22.52
CA PRO A 132 29.24 -7.54 -21.42
C PRO A 132 29.44 -6.06 -21.75
N GLU A 133 29.59 -5.28 -20.69
CA GLU A 133 30.18 -3.93 -20.79
C GLU A 133 31.70 -4.11 -20.91
N VAL A 134 32.33 -3.43 -21.87
CA VAL A 134 33.76 -3.53 -22.12
C VAL A 134 34.37 -2.14 -22.22
N ASP A 135 35.38 -1.88 -21.41
CA ASP A 135 36.14 -0.64 -21.35
C ASP A 135 37.63 -0.85 -21.47
N ILE A 136 38.32 0.18 -21.93
CA ILE A 136 39.80 0.17 -21.89
C ILE A 136 40.24 0.22 -20.42
N ALA A 137 41.17 -0.64 -20.02
CA ALA A 137 41.70 -0.68 -18.66
C ALA A 137 42.56 0.55 -18.39
N THR A 138 42.01 1.54 -17.71
CA THR A 138 42.72 2.71 -17.18
C THR A 138 42.72 2.65 -15.65
N SER A 139 43.53 3.46 -14.99
CA SER A 139 43.50 3.59 -13.53
C SER A 139 42.10 4.00 -13.02
N GLU A 140 41.43 4.84 -13.74
CA GLU A 140 40.04 5.31 -13.42
C GLU A 140 39.00 4.20 -13.57
N THR A 141 39.10 3.34 -14.60
CA THR A 141 38.15 2.24 -14.83
C THR A 141 38.32 1.08 -13.86
N ILE A 142 39.50 0.96 -13.28
CA ILE A 142 39.85 -0.11 -12.33
C ILE A 142 39.51 0.25 -10.89
N SER A 143 39.50 1.56 -10.56
CA SER A 143 39.28 2.06 -9.18
C SER A 143 37.83 2.44 -8.89
N GLN A 144 36.89 2.11 -9.77
CA GLN A 144 35.46 2.39 -9.55
C GLN A 144 34.93 1.49 -8.45
N GLY A 145 34.63 2.06 -7.29
CA GLY A 145 33.89 1.40 -6.20
C GLY A 145 32.42 1.16 -6.57
N LEU A 146 31.52 1.45 -5.65
CA LEU A 146 30.07 1.33 -5.87
C LEU A 146 29.61 2.24 -7.00
N THR A 147 29.04 1.67 -8.05
CA THR A 147 28.50 2.40 -9.21
C THR A 147 27.01 2.29 -9.28
N GLY A 148 26.29 3.42 -9.34
CA GLY A 148 24.85 3.48 -9.44
C GLY A 148 24.33 2.99 -10.79
N VAL A 149 23.25 2.20 -10.76
CA VAL A 149 22.52 1.72 -11.95
C VAL A 149 21.19 2.44 -12.04
N TYR A 150 20.93 3.06 -13.20
CA TYR A 150 19.74 3.87 -13.45
C TYR A 150 18.71 3.12 -14.28
N ASN A 151 17.44 3.31 -13.97
CA ASN A 151 16.35 2.78 -14.78
C ASN A 151 16.32 3.44 -16.17
N LEU A 152 15.94 2.66 -17.17
CA LEU A 152 15.82 3.13 -18.55
C LEU A 152 14.60 2.47 -19.20
N THR A 153 13.82 3.26 -19.94
CA THR A 153 12.74 2.73 -20.78
C THR A 153 13.31 1.94 -21.97
N GLU A 154 12.51 1.07 -22.56
CA GLU A 154 12.91 0.35 -23.77
C GLU A 154 13.27 1.29 -24.93
N VAL A 155 12.56 2.41 -25.04
CA VAL A 155 12.80 3.44 -26.07
C VAL A 155 14.21 4.00 -25.94
N LEU A 156 14.63 4.34 -24.72
CA LEU A 156 15.99 4.85 -24.47
C LEU A 156 17.06 3.79 -24.75
N ARG A 157 16.84 2.53 -24.33
CA ARG A 157 17.76 1.41 -24.61
C ARG A 157 17.93 1.20 -26.13
N ASN A 158 16.85 1.23 -26.89
CA ASN A 158 16.87 1.09 -28.34
C ASN A 158 17.60 2.24 -29.04
N ARG A 159 17.64 3.43 -28.44
CA ARG A 159 18.39 4.61 -28.93
C ARG A 159 19.79 4.76 -28.34
N SER A 160 20.34 3.66 -27.80
CA SER A 160 21.73 3.60 -27.28
C SER A 160 21.99 4.41 -26.01
N PHE A 161 20.94 4.79 -25.27
CA PHE A 161 21.13 5.24 -23.90
C PHE A 161 21.40 4.02 -23.01
N THR A 162 22.45 4.13 -22.21
CA THR A 162 22.80 3.14 -21.20
C THR A 162 22.75 3.77 -19.81
N SER A 163 22.64 2.95 -18.76
CA SER A 163 22.75 3.44 -17.39
C SER A 163 24.04 4.22 -17.16
N ARG A 164 25.14 3.78 -17.79
CA ARG A 164 26.42 4.48 -17.75
C ARG A 164 26.39 5.85 -18.44
N ALA A 165 25.61 6.00 -19.51
CA ALA A 165 25.45 7.31 -20.16
C ALA A 165 24.75 8.29 -19.21
N ILE A 166 23.71 7.84 -18.48
CA ILE A 166 23.06 8.66 -17.44
C ILE A 166 24.05 8.98 -16.31
N HIS A 167 24.78 7.98 -15.80
CA HIS A 167 25.80 8.21 -14.77
C HIS A 167 26.82 9.27 -15.18
N LYS A 168 27.30 9.23 -16.44
CA LYS A 168 28.24 10.23 -16.96
C LYS A 168 27.62 11.64 -17.03
N LEU A 169 26.34 11.74 -17.38
CA LEU A 169 25.62 13.02 -17.36
C LEU A 169 25.50 13.56 -15.94
N VAL A 170 25.18 12.71 -14.98
CA VAL A 170 25.14 13.06 -13.54
C VAL A 170 26.49 13.56 -13.06
N LEU A 171 27.59 12.87 -13.40
CA LEU A 171 28.94 13.32 -13.07
C LEU A 171 29.25 14.70 -13.64
N ASN A 172 28.81 14.98 -14.88
CA ASN A 172 28.98 16.30 -15.48
C ASN A 172 28.22 17.39 -14.68
N VAL A 173 27.02 17.10 -14.16
CA VAL A 173 26.29 18.04 -13.30
C VAL A 173 26.99 18.19 -11.94
N LEU A 174 27.38 17.10 -11.30
CA LEU A 174 28.06 17.10 -9.99
C LEU A 174 29.38 17.91 -10.00
N ASN A 175 30.03 18.00 -11.16
CA ASN A 175 31.26 18.79 -11.34
C ASN A 175 30.99 20.26 -11.64
N THR A 176 29.73 20.70 -11.75
CA THR A 176 29.43 22.11 -11.94
C THR A 176 29.58 22.90 -10.65
N PRO A 177 30.02 24.17 -10.68
CA PRO A 177 30.09 25.01 -9.48
C PRO A 177 28.74 25.19 -8.78
N ALA A 178 27.63 25.07 -9.51
CA ALA A 178 26.28 25.20 -8.97
C ALA A 178 25.95 24.14 -7.89
N VAL A 179 26.49 22.93 -8.01
CA VAL A 179 26.28 21.86 -7.03
C VAL A 179 27.02 22.12 -5.71
N GLN A 180 28.18 22.78 -5.76
CA GLN A 180 28.98 23.10 -4.57
C GLN A 180 28.28 24.15 -3.68
N HIS A 181 27.33 24.90 -4.22
CA HIS A 181 26.60 25.97 -3.58
C HIS A 181 25.10 25.67 -3.43
N ILE A 182 24.73 24.37 -3.40
CA ILE A 182 23.36 23.97 -3.09
C ILE A 182 23.03 24.40 -1.67
N ASP A 183 21.98 25.19 -1.53
CA ASP A 183 21.48 25.64 -0.23
C ASP A 183 20.94 24.45 0.57
N GLU A 184 21.30 24.40 1.87
CA GLU A 184 20.73 23.42 2.80
C GLU A 184 19.23 23.68 2.99
N THR A 185 18.46 22.64 3.00
CA THR A 185 17.00 22.67 3.09
C THR A 185 16.49 22.46 4.51
N LEU A 186 17.28 21.78 5.35
CA LEU A 186 16.92 21.47 6.74
C LEU A 186 17.61 22.42 7.74
N PRO A 187 16.94 22.82 8.82
CA PRO A 187 17.54 23.60 9.90
C PRO A 187 18.72 22.89 10.56
N PRO A 188 19.75 23.63 11.02
CA PRO A 188 20.94 23.05 11.67
C PRO A 188 20.61 22.18 12.88
N GLU A 189 19.58 22.54 13.65
CA GLU A 189 19.14 21.81 14.85
C GLU A 189 18.63 20.40 14.49
N ILE A 190 17.89 20.29 13.38
CA ILE A 190 17.40 19.00 12.85
C ILE A 190 18.58 18.19 12.34
N MET A 191 19.48 18.82 11.58
CA MET A 191 20.68 18.17 11.04
C MET A 191 21.54 17.56 12.17
N GLN A 192 21.77 18.31 13.22
CA GLN A 192 22.56 17.88 14.37
C GLN A 192 21.87 16.77 15.16
N ARG A 193 20.57 16.93 15.47
CA ARG A 193 19.80 15.97 16.28
C ARG A 193 19.72 14.58 15.64
N TYR A 194 19.55 14.51 14.32
CA TYR A 194 19.41 13.26 13.57
C TYR A 194 20.71 12.82 12.88
N HIS A 195 21.82 13.47 13.15
CA HIS A 195 23.14 13.19 12.58
C HIS A 195 23.15 13.09 11.04
N LEU A 196 22.40 13.98 10.38
CA LEU A 196 22.25 13.99 8.93
C LEU A 196 23.45 14.65 8.26
N MET A 197 23.87 14.09 7.11
CA MET A 197 24.95 14.71 6.32
C MET A 197 24.41 15.93 5.53
N PRO A 198 25.29 16.87 5.13
CA PRO A 198 24.91 18.00 4.29
C PRO A 198 24.29 17.55 2.96
N LEU A 199 23.36 18.34 2.41
CA LEU A 199 22.62 17.99 1.18
C LEU A 199 23.56 17.78 -0.01
N CYS A 200 24.57 18.65 -0.19
CA CYS A 200 25.57 18.52 -1.25
C CYS A 200 26.32 17.18 -1.17
N ASP A 201 26.74 16.77 0.03
CA ASP A 201 27.43 15.50 0.24
C ASP A 201 26.50 14.31 0.02
N ALA A 202 25.24 14.40 0.43
CA ALA A 202 24.25 13.37 0.19
C ALA A 202 23.99 13.16 -1.31
N LEU A 203 23.78 14.24 -2.05
CA LEU A 203 23.60 14.20 -3.51
C LEU A 203 24.86 13.66 -4.24
N ARG A 204 26.04 13.93 -3.74
CA ARG A 204 27.27 13.35 -4.29
C ARG A 204 27.35 11.85 -4.00
N ASN A 205 27.14 11.44 -2.73
CA ASN A 205 27.31 10.06 -2.30
C ASN A 205 26.16 9.14 -2.74
N ILE A 206 24.99 9.65 -3.08
CA ILE A 206 23.92 8.82 -3.68
C ILE A 206 24.27 8.39 -5.11
N HIS A 207 25.03 9.18 -5.85
CA HIS A 207 25.41 8.88 -7.23
C HIS A 207 26.79 8.24 -7.33
N VAL A 208 27.73 8.68 -6.49
CA VAL A 208 29.14 8.27 -6.47
C VAL A 208 29.56 8.01 -5.01
N PRO A 209 29.07 6.94 -4.41
CA PRO A 209 29.39 6.64 -3.01
C PRO A 209 30.86 6.28 -2.84
N THR A 210 31.49 6.84 -1.82
CA THR A 210 32.86 6.51 -1.46
C THR A 210 32.95 5.09 -0.89
N ASP A 211 31.93 4.67 -0.16
CA ASP A 211 31.80 3.36 0.45
C ASP A 211 30.33 3.05 0.79
N HIS A 212 30.04 1.86 1.27
CA HIS A 212 28.69 1.44 1.66
C HIS A 212 28.10 2.27 2.79
N HIS A 213 28.91 2.73 3.75
CA HIS A 213 28.44 3.52 4.87
C HIS A 213 28.05 4.95 4.42
N ALA A 214 28.85 5.57 3.54
CA ALA A 214 28.53 6.87 2.96
C ALA A 214 27.25 6.79 2.13
N LEU A 215 27.05 5.70 1.37
CA LEU A 215 25.80 5.46 0.64
C LEU A 215 24.59 5.38 1.58
N GLN A 216 24.67 4.61 2.66
CA GLN A 216 23.58 4.48 3.64
C GLN A 216 23.23 5.83 4.28
N ARG A 217 24.25 6.63 4.64
CA ARG A 217 24.04 7.97 5.20
C ARG A 217 23.40 8.93 4.19
N ALA A 218 23.79 8.86 2.93
CA ALA A 218 23.19 9.65 1.85
C ALA A 218 21.72 9.26 1.63
N GLN A 219 21.42 7.95 1.59
CA GLN A 219 20.05 7.45 1.50
C GLN A 219 19.20 7.91 2.69
N LEU A 220 19.71 7.78 3.92
CA LEU A 220 19.01 8.25 5.12
C LEU A 220 18.69 9.75 5.03
N ARG A 221 19.68 10.58 4.63
CA ARG A 221 19.52 12.02 4.51
C ARG A 221 18.44 12.41 3.52
N LEU A 222 18.47 11.82 2.33
CA LEU A 222 17.53 12.15 1.25
C LEU A 222 16.12 11.62 1.55
N LYS A 223 15.99 10.41 2.09
CA LYS A 223 14.71 9.86 2.54
C LYS A 223 14.10 10.67 3.68
N PHE A 224 14.91 11.04 4.67
CA PHE A 224 14.45 11.86 5.78
C PHE A 224 13.94 13.22 5.31
N GLU A 225 14.67 13.89 4.41
CA GLU A 225 14.26 15.18 3.85
C GLU A 225 12.91 15.10 3.15
N GLU A 226 12.77 14.12 2.26
CA GLU A 226 11.56 13.94 1.47
C GLU A 226 10.34 13.68 2.36
N LEU A 227 10.51 12.81 3.35
CA LEU A 227 9.47 12.49 4.34
C LEU A 227 9.21 13.63 5.32
N PHE A 228 10.24 14.36 5.73
CA PHE A 228 10.10 15.52 6.62
C PHE A 228 9.25 16.63 5.98
N PHE A 229 9.53 16.99 4.73
CA PHE A 229 8.72 18.00 4.04
C PHE A 229 7.31 17.53 3.75
N LEU A 230 7.12 16.25 3.50
CA LEU A 230 5.78 15.66 3.39
C LEU A 230 5.00 15.80 4.71
N GLU A 231 5.57 15.34 5.82
CA GLU A 231 4.93 15.41 7.14
C GLU A 231 4.74 16.87 7.61
N LEU A 232 5.72 17.72 7.38
CA LEU A 232 5.64 19.14 7.71
C LEU A 232 4.49 19.82 6.97
N ASN A 233 4.31 19.52 5.68
CA ASN A 233 3.20 20.03 4.88
C ASN A 233 1.84 19.57 5.41
N ILE A 234 1.71 18.26 5.68
CA ILE A 234 0.50 17.66 6.25
C ILE A 234 0.15 18.31 7.59
N LEU A 235 1.11 18.35 8.52
CA LEU A 235 0.90 18.88 9.88
C LEU A 235 0.63 20.40 9.90
N HIS A 236 1.29 21.16 9.02
CA HIS A 236 1.03 22.59 8.88
C HIS A 236 -0.39 22.86 8.38
N TYR A 237 -0.84 22.09 7.37
CA TYR A 237 -2.20 22.16 6.85
C TYR A 237 -3.23 21.82 7.92
N ILE A 238 -3.05 20.70 8.66
CA ILE A 238 -3.94 20.27 9.73
C ILE A 238 -4.04 21.36 10.83
N LYS A 239 -2.90 21.90 11.29
CA LYS A 239 -2.89 22.99 12.30
C LYS A 239 -3.59 24.26 11.80
N GLY A 240 -3.46 24.57 10.52
CA GLY A 240 -4.18 25.67 9.88
C GLY A 240 -5.68 25.43 9.81
N SER A 241 -6.11 24.22 9.48
CA SER A 241 -7.52 23.83 9.36
C SER A 241 -8.19 23.61 10.73
N SER A 242 -7.50 22.95 11.68
CA SER A 242 -8.07 22.64 13.00
C SER A 242 -8.25 23.88 13.91
N ARG A 243 -7.63 25.01 13.59
CA ARG A 243 -7.94 26.29 14.25
C ARG A 243 -9.36 26.79 13.97
N ARG A 244 -10.07 26.23 13.00
CA ARG A 244 -11.38 26.74 12.55
C ARG A 244 -12.59 25.91 12.98
N LEU A 245 -12.40 24.66 13.43
CA LEU A 245 -13.52 23.78 13.76
C LEU A 245 -13.62 23.56 15.28
N THR A 246 -14.42 24.40 15.94
CA THR A 246 -14.92 24.10 17.29
C THR A 246 -15.87 22.92 17.18
N GLY A 247 -15.56 21.84 17.93
CA GLY A 247 -16.41 20.66 18.02
C GLY A 247 -17.42 20.76 19.15
N HIS A 248 -18.40 19.88 19.14
CA HIS A 248 -19.28 19.67 20.28
C HIS A 248 -18.46 19.15 21.49
N VAL A 249 -18.83 19.56 22.70
CA VAL A 249 -18.20 19.06 23.94
C VAL A 249 -19.10 18.01 24.57
N PHE A 250 -18.65 16.75 24.58
CA PHE A 250 -19.33 15.67 25.28
C PHE A 250 -18.69 15.49 26.65
N SER A 251 -19.24 16.21 27.63
CA SER A 251 -18.63 16.34 28.96
C SER A 251 -18.92 15.16 29.88
N ARG A 252 -19.98 14.39 29.61
CA ARG A 252 -20.42 13.31 30.50
C ARG A 252 -20.57 11.96 29.80
N VAL A 253 -20.40 10.91 30.56
CA VAL A 253 -20.82 9.55 30.25
C VAL A 253 -22.01 9.25 31.15
N GLY A 254 -23.16 9.00 30.58
CA GLY A 254 -24.43 8.95 31.32
C GLY A 254 -25.05 7.55 31.37
N ALA A 255 -26.39 7.53 31.49
CA ALA A 255 -27.14 6.30 31.73
C ALA A 255 -27.05 5.32 30.57
N TYR A 256 -27.17 5.77 29.31
CA TYR A 256 -27.14 4.86 28.15
C TYR A 256 -25.82 4.07 28.10
N PHE A 257 -24.70 4.74 28.33
CA PHE A 257 -23.40 4.04 28.33
C PHE A 257 -23.25 3.09 29.50
N HIS A 258 -23.63 3.53 30.73
CA HIS A 258 -23.47 2.71 31.92
C HIS A 258 -24.43 1.50 31.92
N ASP A 259 -25.68 1.69 31.51
CA ASP A 259 -26.67 0.61 31.43
C ASP A 259 -26.25 -0.44 30.40
N PHE A 260 -25.74 0.01 29.22
CA PHE A 260 -25.20 -0.91 28.25
C PHE A 260 -23.99 -1.68 28.78
N TYR A 261 -22.99 -0.98 29.35
CA TYR A 261 -21.75 -1.59 29.80
C TYR A 261 -21.94 -2.56 30.96
N ASN A 262 -22.82 -2.23 31.92
CA ASN A 262 -23.00 -3.01 33.13
C ASN A 262 -24.05 -4.14 33.01
N ASN A 263 -25.10 -3.91 32.20
CA ASN A 263 -26.29 -4.76 32.21
C ASN A 263 -26.54 -5.52 30.89
N VAL A 264 -26.08 -4.99 29.76
CA VAL A 264 -26.39 -5.57 28.42
C VAL A 264 -25.19 -6.26 27.79
N LEU A 265 -23.98 -5.73 28.00
CA LEU A 265 -22.77 -6.30 27.44
C LEU A 265 -22.41 -7.64 28.08
N GLN A 266 -22.54 -8.74 27.32
CA GLN A 266 -22.41 -10.12 27.85
C GLN A 266 -20.95 -10.60 27.95
N PHE A 267 -19.99 -9.82 27.54
CA PHE A 267 -18.55 -10.19 27.53
C PHE A 267 -17.68 -9.00 27.93
N PRO A 268 -16.52 -9.25 28.55
CA PRO A 268 -15.60 -8.18 28.93
C PRO A 268 -14.95 -7.58 27.67
N LEU A 269 -14.83 -6.24 27.65
CA LEU A 269 -14.03 -5.56 26.65
C LEU A 269 -12.54 -5.89 26.81
N THR A 270 -11.84 -6.00 25.68
CA THR A 270 -10.39 -6.16 25.65
C THR A 270 -9.68 -4.89 26.16
N GLY A 271 -8.40 -5.01 26.50
CA GLY A 271 -7.56 -3.88 26.89
C GLY A 271 -7.50 -2.81 25.80
N ALA A 272 -7.34 -3.24 24.53
CA ALA A 272 -7.32 -2.38 23.37
C ALA A 272 -8.64 -1.64 23.15
N GLN A 273 -9.79 -2.32 23.26
CA GLN A 273 -11.11 -1.68 23.15
C GLN A 273 -11.32 -0.62 24.22
N LYS A 274 -10.95 -0.90 25.48
CA LYS A 274 -11.03 0.08 26.59
C LYS A 274 -10.12 1.28 26.35
N ARG A 275 -8.91 1.07 25.85
CA ARG A 275 -7.95 2.13 25.50
C ARG A 275 -8.56 3.06 24.46
N VAL A 276 -9.03 2.50 23.35
CA VAL A 276 -9.60 3.26 22.22
C VAL A 276 -10.84 4.06 22.63
N ILE A 277 -11.74 3.50 23.43
CA ILE A 277 -12.92 4.24 23.93
C ILE A 277 -12.48 5.42 24.81
N ARG A 278 -11.42 5.29 25.62
CA ARG A 278 -10.89 6.41 26.41
C ARG A 278 -10.29 7.51 25.51
N GLU A 279 -9.58 7.14 24.45
CA GLU A 279 -9.05 8.09 23.46
C GLU A 279 -10.17 8.89 22.81
N MET A 280 -11.20 8.20 22.30
CA MET A 280 -12.38 8.84 21.70
C MET A 280 -13.11 9.77 22.68
N ARG A 281 -13.29 9.33 23.92
CA ARG A 281 -13.89 10.16 24.98
C ARG A 281 -13.08 11.43 25.24
N ALA A 282 -11.75 11.32 25.30
CA ALA A 282 -10.87 12.46 25.53
C ALA A 282 -10.99 13.48 24.38
N ASP A 283 -11.04 13.00 23.13
CA ASP A 283 -11.20 13.89 21.97
C ASP A 283 -12.56 14.60 21.98
N MET A 284 -13.65 13.86 22.18
CA MET A 284 -15.00 14.41 22.20
C MET A 284 -15.23 15.38 23.37
N GLY A 285 -14.43 15.28 24.44
CA GLY A 285 -14.43 16.21 25.58
C GLY A 285 -13.54 17.44 25.39
N SER A 286 -12.71 17.48 24.35
CA SER A 286 -11.66 18.52 24.19
C SER A 286 -12.15 19.88 23.66
N GLY A 287 -13.39 19.97 23.16
CA GLY A 287 -13.91 21.14 22.46
C GLY A 287 -13.47 21.28 21.01
N LYS A 288 -12.71 20.31 20.51
CA LYS A 288 -12.36 20.19 19.09
C LYS A 288 -13.18 19.08 18.45
N GLN A 289 -13.40 19.17 17.13
CA GLN A 289 -14.01 18.08 16.39
C GLN A 289 -13.10 16.84 16.46
N MET A 290 -13.62 15.70 16.97
CA MET A 290 -12.93 14.43 16.83
C MET A 290 -12.99 14.00 15.36
N ASN A 291 -11.85 13.69 14.77
CA ASN A 291 -11.75 13.08 13.44
C ASN A 291 -10.77 11.91 13.55
N ARG A 292 -11.29 10.68 13.72
CA ARG A 292 -10.50 9.53 14.14
C ARG A 292 -10.71 8.30 13.28
N LEU A 293 -9.62 7.64 12.89
CA LEU A 293 -9.60 6.36 12.20
C LEU A 293 -9.46 5.22 13.23
N LEU A 294 -10.46 4.36 13.29
CA LEU A 294 -10.45 3.13 14.07
C LEU A 294 -10.06 1.96 13.18
N GLN A 295 -8.86 1.46 13.41
CA GLN A 295 -8.34 0.28 12.73
C GLN A 295 -8.43 -0.95 13.62
N GLY A 296 -8.60 -2.10 13.01
CA GLY A 296 -8.58 -3.38 13.70
C GLY A 296 -8.97 -4.50 12.76
N ASP A 297 -8.48 -5.67 13.02
CA ASP A 297 -8.76 -6.86 12.21
C ASP A 297 -10.25 -7.16 12.11
N VAL A 298 -10.64 -7.99 11.15
CA VAL A 298 -12.03 -8.47 11.01
C VAL A 298 -12.45 -9.18 12.31
N GLY A 299 -13.55 -8.69 12.91
CA GLY A 299 -14.06 -9.25 14.17
C GLY A 299 -13.32 -8.83 15.44
N SER A 300 -12.49 -7.78 15.41
CA SER A 300 -11.88 -7.16 16.60
C SER A 300 -12.87 -6.40 17.49
N GLY A 301 -14.15 -6.29 17.08
CA GLY A 301 -15.21 -5.62 17.82
C GLY A 301 -15.35 -4.12 17.56
N LYS A 302 -14.90 -3.61 16.39
CA LYS A 302 -15.06 -2.20 15.98
C LYS A 302 -16.49 -1.69 16.11
N THR A 303 -17.48 -2.50 15.70
CA THR A 303 -18.90 -2.14 15.77
C THR A 303 -19.38 -1.87 17.20
N ILE A 304 -18.92 -2.64 18.18
CA ILE A 304 -19.26 -2.42 19.60
C ILE A 304 -18.62 -1.13 20.11
N VAL A 305 -17.35 -0.86 19.74
CA VAL A 305 -16.66 0.38 20.09
C VAL A 305 -17.38 1.58 19.49
N ALA A 306 -17.79 1.50 18.21
CA ALA A 306 -18.56 2.56 17.55
C ALA A 306 -19.93 2.79 18.21
N PHE A 307 -20.64 1.72 18.57
CA PHE A 307 -21.90 1.81 19.28
C PHE A 307 -21.74 2.46 20.67
N MET A 308 -20.74 2.05 21.46
CA MET A 308 -20.45 2.68 22.76
C MET A 308 -20.07 4.16 22.60
N THR A 309 -19.37 4.52 21.54
CA THR A 309 -19.07 5.93 21.23
C THR A 309 -20.35 6.71 20.88
N ALA A 310 -21.29 6.07 20.15
CA ALA A 310 -22.60 6.65 19.87
C ALA A 310 -23.40 6.86 21.17
N LEU A 311 -23.36 5.94 22.12
CA LEU A 311 -24.03 6.12 23.42
C LEU A 311 -23.50 7.32 24.19
N ILE A 312 -22.20 7.64 24.11
CA ILE A 312 -21.65 8.87 24.70
C ILE A 312 -22.30 10.11 24.04
N ALA A 313 -22.48 10.10 22.71
CA ALA A 313 -23.16 11.20 22.05
C ALA A 313 -24.62 11.34 22.52
N LEU A 314 -25.35 10.24 22.65
CA LEU A 314 -26.72 10.23 23.16
C LEU A 314 -26.82 10.74 24.59
N ASP A 315 -25.88 10.35 25.46
CA ASP A 315 -25.81 10.84 26.85
C ASP A 315 -25.62 12.35 26.97
N ASN A 316 -25.12 13.00 25.91
CA ASN A 316 -24.96 14.45 25.80
C ASN A 316 -26.08 15.13 24.98
N GLY A 317 -27.14 14.39 24.64
CA GLY A 317 -28.32 14.95 23.95
C GLY A 317 -28.17 15.10 22.44
N TYR A 318 -27.23 14.39 21.84
CA TYR A 318 -26.98 14.39 20.40
C TYR A 318 -27.48 13.11 19.75
N GLN A 319 -27.70 13.16 18.45
CA GLN A 319 -28.00 11.99 17.61
C GLN A 319 -26.73 11.46 16.99
N ALA A 320 -26.74 10.19 16.59
CA ALA A 320 -25.64 9.56 15.86
C ALA A 320 -26.11 8.96 14.53
N CYS A 321 -25.19 8.87 13.54
CA CYS A 321 -25.43 8.09 12.33
C CYS A 321 -24.30 7.11 12.08
N ILE A 322 -24.63 5.96 11.46
CA ILE A 322 -23.68 4.92 11.05
C ILE A 322 -23.88 4.69 9.56
N MET A 323 -22.85 5.02 8.78
CA MET A 323 -22.86 4.90 7.33
C MET A 323 -22.06 3.69 6.88
N ALA A 324 -22.67 2.83 6.07
CA ALA A 324 -22.05 1.67 5.46
C ALA A 324 -22.08 1.77 3.92
N PRO A 325 -21.10 1.16 3.20
CA PRO A 325 -21.01 1.28 1.75
C PRO A 325 -22.11 0.53 0.99
N THR A 326 -22.73 -0.47 1.58
CA THR A 326 -23.77 -1.30 0.94
C THR A 326 -24.97 -1.49 1.87
N GLU A 327 -26.14 -1.79 1.27
CA GLU A 327 -27.38 -2.07 2.01
C GLU A 327 -27.24 -3.31 2.90
N ILE A 328 -26.50 -4.33 2.44
CA ILE A 328 -26.23 -5.56 3.21
C ILE A 328 -25.46 -5.24 4.49
N LEU A 329 -24.41 -4.44 4.38
CA LEU A 329 -23.61 -4.03 5.57
C LEU A 329 -24.41 -3.15 6.51
N ALA A 330 -25.21 -2.22 5.97
CA ALA A 330 -26.09 -1.40 6.78
C ALA A 330 -27.14 -2.26 7.53
N GLY A 331 -27.71 -3.27 6.85
CA GLY A 331 -28.60 -4.26 7.45
C GLY A 331 -27.93 -5.04 8.59
N GLN A 332 -26.69 -5.49 8.41
CA GLN A 332 -25.94 -6.20 9.46
C GLN A 332 -25.62 -5.33 10.67
N HIS A 333 -25.27 -4.05 10.45
CA HIS A 333 -25.13 -3.11 11.56
C HIS A 333 -26.45 -2.97 12.32
N LEU A 334 -27.58 -2.90 11.63
CA LEU A 334 -28.88 -2.88 12.29
C LEU A 334 -29.14 -4.17 13.09
N GLU A 335 -28.97 -5.33 12.48
CA GLU A 335 -29.16 -6.64 13.16
C GLU A 335 -28.28 -6.78 14.42
N THR A 336 -27.06 -6.25 14.38
CA THR A 336 -26.13 -6.29 15.51
C THR A 336 -26.50 -5.27 16.59
N ILE A 337 -26.83 -4.03 16.20
CA ILE A 337 -26.99 -2.91 17.12
C ILE A 337 -28.40 -2.84 17.70
N LYS A 338 -29.44 -3.16 16.89
CA LYS A 338 -30.83 -2.99 17.32
C LYS A 338 -31.20 -3.75 18.59
N PRO A 339 -30.86 -5.06 18.77
CA PRO A 339 -31.15 -5.77 20.00
C PRO A 339 -30.48 -5.15 21.23
N LEU A 340 -29.23 -4.63 21.05
CA LEU A 340 -28.48 -3.98 22.10
C LEU A 340 -29.07 -2.63 22.49
N ALA A 341 -29.50 -1.87 21.48
CA ALA A 341 -30.13 -0.57 21.63
C ALA A 341 -31.53 -0.67 22.27
N ASP A 342 -32.34 -1.62 21.80
CA ASP A 342 -33.68 -1.88 22.35
C ASP A 342 -33.61 -2.25 23.85
N ALA A 343 -32.59 -2.98 24.28
CA ALA A 343 -32.39 -3.35 25.68
C ALA A 343 -32.15 -2.16 26.63
N ILE A 344 -31.70 -1.02 26.09
CA ILE A 344 -31.48 0.25 26.84
C ILE A 344 -32.43 1.37 26.41
N GLY A 345 -33.49 1.05 25.66
CA GLY A 345 -34.50 2.00 25.23
C GLY A 345 -34.05 2.99 24.16
N VAL A 346 -33.00 2.71 23.39
CA VAL A 346 -32.52 3.55 22.30
C VAL A 346 -33.15 3.15 20.98
N LYS A 347 -33.76 4.14 20.28
CA LYS A 347 -34.41 3.90 18.99
C LYS A 347 -33.41 3.96 17.84
N VAL A 348 -33.39 2.90 17.01
CA VAL A 348 -32.55 2.75 15.84
C VAL A 348 -33.35 2.44 14.61
N ALA A 349 -33.07 3.08 13.48
CA ALA A 349 -33.73 2.81 12.18
C ALA A 349 -32.71 2.61 11.06
N LEU A 350 -33.15 1.99 9.97
CA LEU A 350 -32.38 1.77 8.74
C LEU A 350 -32.92 2.61 7.60
N LEU A 351 -32.05 3.36 6.92
CA LEU A 351 -32.36 4.12 5.72
C LEU A 351 -31.44 3.75 4.58
N THR A 352 -31.99 3.13 3.54
CA THR A 352 -31.26 2.72 2.32
C THR A 352 -31.96 3.22 1.07
N GLY A 353 -31.39 2.99 -0.10
CA GLY A 353 -32.02 3.29 -1.38
C GLY A 353 -33.36 2.56 -1.60
N SER A 354 -33.46 1.32 -1.07
CA SER A 354 -34.65 0.46 -1.18
C SER A 354 -35.74 0.76 -0.13
N THR A 355 -35.51 1.65 0.85
CA THR A 355 -36.52 2.01 1.87
C THR A 355 -37.73 2.66 1.22
N ARG A 356 -38.94 2.14 1.53
CA ARG A 356 -40.21 2.62 0.97
C ARG A 356 -40.50 4.04 1.39
N LYS A 357 -41.14 4.82 0.51
CA LYS A 357 -41.40 6.25 0.73
C LYS A 357 -42.09 6.51 2.08
N ARG A 358 -43.16 5.75 2.42
CA ARG A 358 -43.89 5.91 3.68
C ARG A 358 -43.00 5.69 4.92
N GLU A 359 -42.14 4.72 4.88
CA GLU A 359 -41.19 4.45 5.96
C GLU A 359 -40.12 5.55 6.05
N ARG A 360 -39.67 6.04 4.89
CA ARG A 360 -38.72 7.15 4.79
C ARG A 360 -39.31 8.42 5.42
N ASP A 361 -40.57 8.75 5.15
CA ASP A 361 -41.23 9.91 5.70
C ASP A 361 -41.31 9.83 7.25
N VAL A 362 -41.65 8.66 7.81
CA VAL A 362 -41.66 8.43 9.27
C VAL A 362 -40.27 8.57 9.88
N ILE A 363 -39.23 8.04 9.21
CA ILE A 363 -37.85 8.18 9.68
C ILE A 363 -37.45 9.66 9.71
N HIS A 364 -37.73 10.42 8.64
CA HIS A 364 -37.40 11.85 8.57
C HIS A 364 -38.09 12.64 9.69
N GLU A 365 -39.39 12.41 9.93
CA GLU A 365 -40.13 13.07 11.00
C GLU A 365 -39.54 12.75 12.38
N SER A 366 -39.20 11.46 12.64
CA SER A 366 -38.62 11.02 13.90
C SER A 366 -37.18 11.53 14.11
N LEU A 367 -36.41 11.77 13.03
CA LEU A 367 -35.11 12.41 13.14
C LEU A 367 -35.22 13.89 13.52
N MET A 368 -36.17 14.60 12.90
CA MET A 368 -36.40 16.02 13.14
C MET A 368 -36.99 16.29 14.54
N SER A 369 -37.83 15.40 15.06
CA SER A 369 -38.32 15.47 16.43
C SER A 369 -37.25 15.13 17.47
N GLY A 370 -36.22 14.35 17.08
CA GLY A 370 -35.19 13.81 17.97
C GLY A 370 -35.59 12.49 18.66
N ASP A 371 -36.77 11.93 18.31
CA ASP A 371 -37.20 10.63 18.85
C ASP A 371 -36.37 9.45 18.33
N LEU A 372 -35.87 9.55 17.09
CA LEU A 372 -34.91 8.60 16.52
C LEU A 372 -33.51 9.07 16.85
N GLN A 373 -32.80 8.25 17.61
CA GLN A 373 -31.53 8.60 18.20
C GLN A 373 -30.34 8.14 17.34
N ILE A 374 -30.42 6.94 16.69
CA ILE A 374 -29.40 6.42 15.82
C ILE A 374 -30.01 6.07 14.46
N LEU A 375 -29.41 6.61 13.39
CA LEU A 375 -29.78 6.25 12.02
C LEU A 375 -28.65 5.48 11.36
N ILE A 376 -28.93 4.26 10.90
CA ILE A 376 -28.01 3.42 10.13
C ILE A 376 -28.42 3.49 8.66
N GLY A 377 -27.45 3.53 7.73
CA GLY A 377 -27.83 3.51 6.31
C GLY A 377 -26.62 3.56 5.37
N THR A 378 -26.93 3.78 4.11
CA THR A 378 -25.94 3.91 3.03
C THR A 378 -25.75 5.39 2.66
N HIS A 379 -25.29 5.66 1.43
CA HIS A 379 -25.22 7.02 0.89
C HIS A 379 -26.56 7.81 0.96
N ALA A 380 -27.68 7.14 1.16
CA ALA A 380 -28.97 7.80 1.41
C ALA A 380 -28.93 8.76 2.62
N LEU A 381 -28.04 8.53 3.60
CA LEU A 381 -27.86 9.41 4.76
C LEU A 381 -27.32 10.81 4.38
N ILE A 382 -26.65 10.93 3.24
CA ILE A 382 -26.03 12.17 2.78
C ILE A 382 -27.01 13.03 1.98
N GLU A 383 -28.15 12.47 1.56
CA GLU A 383 -29.17 13.21 0.80
C GLU A 383 -29.66 14.44 1.58
N ASP A 384 -29.88 15.57 0.89
CA ASP A 384 -30.26 16.83 1.53
C ASP A 384 -31.64 16.76 2.25
N THR A 385 -32.47 15.82 1.87
CA THR A 385 -33.77 15.53 2.51
C THR A 385 -33.62 14.93 3.91
N VAL A 386 -32.48 14.30 4.23
CA VAL A 386 -32.22 13.72 5.55
C VAL A 386 -31.70 14.81 6.47
N GLN A 387 -32.50 15.26 7.41
CA GLN A 387 -32.15 16.29 8.38
C GLN A 387 -32.22 15.75 9.80
N PHE A 388 -31.17 15.96 10.57
CA PHE A 388 -31.12 15.62 11.99
C PHE A 388 -31.51 16.84 12.82
N ARG A 389 -32.16 16.62 13.97
CA ARG A 389 -32.36 17.68 14.95
C ARG A 389 -31.04 18.17 15.51
N ASN A 390 -30.14 17.24 15.86
CA ASN A 390 -28.85 17.57 16.49
C ASN A 390 -27.83 16.42 16.30
N LEU A 391 -27.25 16.29 15.10
CA LEU A 391 -26.26 15.26 14.81
C LEU A 391 -24.94 15.59 15.52
N GLY A 392 -24.47 14.74 16.44
CA GLY A 392 -23.21 14.93 17.16
C GLY A 392 -22.11 13.95 16.79
N LEU A 393 -22.45 12.77 16.26
CA LEU A 393 -21.47 11.75 15.85
C LEU A 393 -21.87 11.13 14.51
N ALA A 394 -20.90 11.06 13.59
CA ALA A 394 -20.99 10.30 12.35
C ALA A 394 -19.95 9.17 12.34
N VAL A 395 -20.41 7.93 12.22
CA VAL A 395 -19.57 6.75 12.05
C VAL A 395 -19.60 6.33 10.59
N ILE A 396 -18.44 6.13 9.97
CA ILE A 396 -18.27 5.74 8.57
C ILE A 396 -17.52 4.39 8.53
N ASP A 397 -18.18 3.35 8.03
CA ASP A 397 -17.55 2.03 7.89
C ASP A 397 -16.97 1.84 6.49
N GLU A 398 -15.80 1.20 6.40
CA GLU A 398 -15.05 0.92 5.16
C GLU A 398 -14.80 2.17 4.29
N GLN A 399 -14.07 3.13 4.85
CA GLN A 399 -13.80 4.46 4.28
C GLN A 399 -13.32 4.43 2.81
N HIS A 400 -12.53 3.44 2.42
CA HIS A 400 -11.96 3.36 1.06
C HIS A 400 -13.00 3.34 -0.07
N ARG A 401 -14.29 3.20 0.27
CA ARG A 401 -15.42 3.24 -0.67
C ARG A 401 -16.18 4.57 -0.70
N PHE A 402 -15.76 5.55 0.12
CA PHE A 402 -16.41 6.87 0.20
C PHE A 402 -15.45 7.98 -0.21
N GLY A 403 -15.86 8.81 -1.18
CA GLY A 403 -15.11 9.99 -1.62
C GLY A 403 -15.11 11.13 -0.59
N VAL A 404 -14.11 11.99 -0.66
CA VAL A 404 -13.94 13.18 0.20
C VAL A 404 -15.18 14.11 0.16
N ALA A 405 -15.74 14.32 -1.03
CA ALA A 405 -16.94 15.15 -1.20
C ALA A 405 -18.17 14.63 -0.45
N GLN A 406 -18.27 13.31 -0.24
CA GLN A 406 -19.36 12.69 0.51
C GLN A 406 -19.23 12.93 2.01
N ARG A 407 -18.00 12.91 2.54
CA ARG A 407 -17.71 13.23 3.95
C ARG A 407 -18.04 14.69 4.26
N ALA A 408 -17.64 15.62 3.39
CA ALA A 408 -17.91 17.03 3.55
C ALA A 408 -19.42 17.36 3.68
N ARG A 409 -20.29 16.59 3.00
CA ARG A 409 -21.74 16.72 3.14
C ARG A 409 -22.27 16.29 4.51
N LEU A 410 -21.64 15.33 5.19
CA LEU A 410 -22.00 14.96 6.56
C LEU A 410 -21.70 16.10 7.55
N TRP A 411 -20.63 16.86 7.33
CA TRP A 411 -20.28 18.00 8.19
C TRP A 411 -21.33 19.11 8.16
N SER A 412 -22.00 19.31 7.02
CA SER A 412 -23.05 20.32 6.88
C SER A 412 -24.41 19.91 7.48
N LYS A 413 -24.55 18.68 7.99
CA LYS A 413 -25.80 18.15 8.56
C LYS A 413 -26.14 18.71 9.94
N ASN A 414 -25.22 19.35 10.64
CA ASN A 414 -25.46 20.06 11.87
C ASN A 414 -25.25 21.57 11.63
N ARG A 415 -26.18 22.39 12.15
CA ARG A 415 -26.22 23.86 11.94
C ARG A 415 -25.31 24.63 12.90
N THR A 416 -24.92 24.04 14.04
CA THR A 416 -24.21 24.75 15.12
C THR A 416 -22.71 24.46 15.08
N ALA A 417 -22.31 23.19 14.91
CA ALA A 417 -20.94 22.76 14.79
C ALA A 417 -20.89 21.44 14.03
N PRO A 418 -19.77 21.11 13.35
CA PRO A 418 -19.64 19.83 12.66
C PRO A 418 -19.69 18.67 13.66
N PRO A 419 -20.32 17.53 13.31
CA PRO A 419 -20.34 16.35 14.14
C PRO A 419 -18.93 15.78 14.31
N HIS A 420 -18.67 15.07 15.40
CA HIS A 420 -17.51 14.21 15.50
C HIS A 420 -17.56 13.11 14.45
N VAL A 421 -16.40 12.71 13.91
CA VAL A 421 -16.29 11.70 12.87
C VAL A 421 -15.45 10.53 13.36
N LEU A 422 -16.00 9.33 13.26
CA LEU A 422 -15.32 8.08 13.50
C LEU A 422 -15.32 7.27 12.20
N VAL A 423 -14.16 7.07 11.64
CA VAL A 423 -13.97 6.25 10.45
C VAL A 423 -13.49 4.87 10.88
N MET A 424 -14.07 3.82 10.33
CA MET A 424 -13.66 2.43 10.59
C MET A 424 -13.11 1.77 9.33
N THR A 425 -12.09 0.92 9.51
CA THR A 425 -11.62 0.04 8.43
C THR A 425 -11.28 -1.33 8.97
N ALA A 426 -11.61 -2.37 8.20
CA ALA A 426 -11.21 -3.76 8.47
C ALA A 426 -9.90 -4.14 7.77
N THR A 427 -9.40 -3.29 6.88
CA THR A 427 -8.06 -3.45 6.31
C THR A 427 -7.04 -2.85 7.27
N PRO A 428 -6.20 -3.64 7.91
CA PRO A 428 -5.07 -3.10 8.65
C PRO A 428 -4.15 -2.33 7.71
N ILE A 429 -3.86 -1.09 8.07
CA ILE A 429 -2.88 -0.25 7.37
C ILE A 429 -1.79 0.02 8.40
N PRO A 430 -0.50 -0.15 8.08
CA PRO A 430 0.56 0.19 9.01
C PRO A 430 0.34 1.60 9.60
N ARG A 431 0.48 1.73 10.91
CA ARG A 431 0.10 2.96 11.64
C ARG A 431 0.80 4.19 11.06
N THR A 432 2.06 4.07 10.73
CA THR A 432 2.86 5.16 10.14
C THR A 432 2.29 5.61 8.79
N LEU A 433 1.95 4.67 7.92
CA LEU A 433 1.31 4.98 6.65
C LEU A 433 -0.07 5.60 6.83
N ALA A 434 -0.86 5.09 7.77
CA ALA A 434 -2.18 5.63 8.05
C ALA A 434 -2.11 7.10 8.51
N MET A 435 -1.12 7.45 9.35
CA MET A 435 -0.89 8.81 9.82
C MET A 435 -0.42 9.77 8.71
N THR A 436 0.27 9.26 7.68
CA THR A 436 0.72 10.05 6.53
C THR A 436 -0.39 10.19 5.48
N VAL A 437 -1.05 9.08 5.12
CA VAL A 437 -2.08 9.06 4.05
C VAL A 437 -3.38 9.72 4.52
N TYR A 438 -3.74 9.54 5.78
CA TYR A 438 -4.93 10.13 6.41
C TYR A 438 -4.53 11.16 7.46
N GLY A 439 -3.63 12.06 7.11
CA GLY A 439 -2.99 13.00 8.03
C GLY A 439 -3.93 13.87 8.87
N ASP A 440 -5.18 14.02 8.44
CA ASP A 440 -6.28 14.70 9.15
C ASP A 440 -7.01 13.81 10.18
N LEU A 441 -6.70 12.48 10.21
CA LEU A 441 -7.31 11.52 11.13
C LEU A 441 -6.32 11.11 12.23
N ASP A 442 -6.73 11.24 13.48
CA ASP A 442 -6.07 10.56 14.59
C ASP A 442 -6.30 9.04 14.47
N VAL A 443 -5.28 8.22 14.74
CA VAL A 443 -5.35 6.78 14.53
C VAL A 443 -5.47 6.04 15.86
N SER A 444 -6.51 5.22 15.99
CA SER A 444 -6.68 4.24 17.08
C SER A 444 -6.68 2.82 16.52
N VAL A 445 -5.98 1.92 17.21
CA VAL A 445 -5.80 0.53 16.78
C VAL A 445 -6.37 -0.43 17.81
N ILE A 446 -7.22 -1.37 17.37
CA ILE A 446 -7.61 -2.54 18.18
C ILE A 446 -6.73 -3.71 17.74
N ASP A 447 -5.67 -3.93 18.49
CA ASP A 447 -4.63 -4.94 18.28
C ASP A 447 -4.88 -6.24 19.09
N GLU A 448 -6.03 -6.36 19.70
CA GLU A 448 -6.45 -7.54 20.46
C GLU A 448 -7.74 -8.14 19.88
N LEU A 449 -7.82 -9.46 19.83
CA LEU A 449 -9.05 -10.18 19.48
C LEU A 449 -9.91 -10.41 20.73
N PRO A 450 -11.26 -10.40 20.59
CA PRO A 450 -12.16 -10.72 21.68
C PRO A 450 -11.89 -12.10 22.28
N PRO A 451 -12.07 -12.31 23.60
CA PRO A 451 -11.87 -13.58 24.25
C PRO A 451 -12.77 -14.67 23.64
N GLY A 452 -12.25 -15.90 23.56
CA GLY A 452 -12.97 -17.07 23.01
C GLY A 452 -12.83 -17.27 21.51
N ARG A 453 -12.24 -16.33 20.76
CA ARG A 453 -11.98 -16.50 19.33
C ARG A 453 -10.75 -17.35 19.10
N LYS A 454 -10.88 -18.39 18.24
CA LYS A 454 -9.76 -19.26 17.86
C LYS A 454 -9.09 -18.72 16.60
N PRO A 455 -7.75 -18.73 16.51
CA PRO A 455 -7.03 -18.39 15.29
C PRO A 455 -7.44 -19.30 14.12
N VAL A 456 -7.56 -18.74 12.92
CA VAL A 456 -7.86 -19.52 11.71
C VAL A 456 -6.61 -20.29 11.29
N THR A 457 -6.70 -21.61 11.17
CA THR A 457 -5.60 -22.43 10.66
C THR A 457 -5.51 -22.28 9.13
N THR A 458 -4.43 -21.64 8.66
CA THR A 458 -4.21 -21.42 7.24
C THR A 458 -3.20 -22.43 6.71
N VAL A 459 -3.51 -23.10 5.59
CA VAL A 459 -2.64 -24.09 4.94
C VAL A 459 -2.52 -23.80 3.45
N LEU A 460 -1.30 -23.97 2.90
CA LEU A 460 -1.04 -23.93 1.48
C LEU A 460 -1.08 -25.35 0.93
N LYS A 461 -1.85 -25.56 -0.15
CA LYS A 461 -2.02 -26.83 -0.85
C LYS A 461 -1.83 -26.64 -2.35
N HIS A 462 -1.49 -27.73 -3.04
CA HIS A 462 -1.27 -27.74 -4.47
C HIS A 462 -2.25 -28.68 -5.16
N GLU A 463 -2.34 -28.63 -6.50
CA GLU A 463 -3.29 -29.41 -7.28
C GLU A 463 -3.31 -30.92 -6.93
N PRO A 464 -2.18 -31.60 -6.69
CA PRO A 464 -2.20 -33.00 -6.28
C PRO A 464 -2.93 -33.27 -4.94
N ASP A 465 -3.09 -32.26 -4.11
CA ASP A 465 -3.81 -32.38 -2.82
C ASP A 465 -5.31 -32.09 -2.92
N ARG A 466 -5.84 -31.76 -4.10
CA ARG A 466 -7.26 -31.37 -4.31
C ARG A 466 -8.23 -32.42 -3.76
N PHE A 467 -7.97 -33.69 -3.98
CA PHE A 467 -8.81 -34.78 -3.44
C PHE A 467 -8.85 -34.76 -1.90
N LYS A 468 -7.72 -34.57 -1.24
CA LYS A 468 -7.64 -34.48 0.23
C LYS A 468 -8.38 -33.24 0.75
N MET A 469 -8.30 -32.12 0.02
CA MET A 469 -9.04 -30.90 0.32
C MET A 469 -10.55 -31.18 0.29
N TYR A 470 -11.08 -31.81 -0.76
CA TYR A 470 -12.50 -32.15 -0.84
C TYR A 470 -12.93 -33.14 0.25
N GLN A 471 -12.10 -34.13 0.60
CA GLN A 471 -12.36 -35.02 1.74
C GLN A 471 -12.48 -34.24 3.06
N PHE A 472 -11.61 -33.25 3.28
CA PHE A 472 -11.65 -32.41 4.46
C PHE A 472 -12.90 -31.53 4.50
N VAL A 473 -13.25 -30.86 3.38
CA VAL A 473 -14.50 -30.08 3.27
C VAL A 473 -15.70 -31.00 3.56
N GLY A 474 -15.76 -32.17 2.95
CA GLY A 474 -16.84 -33.15 3.20
C GLY A 474 -16.94 -33.60 4.65
N LYS A 475 -15.82 -33.71 5.37
CA LYS A 475 -15.84 -33.96 6.82
C LYS A 475 -16.52 -32.81 7.56
N GLN A 476 -16.15 -31.56 7.27
CA GLN A 476 -16.73 -30.38 7.92
C GLN A 476 -18.22 -30.22 7.62
N LEU A 477 -18.65 -30.52 6.39
CA LEU A 477 -20.07 -30.53 6.03
C LEU A 477 -20.87 -31.59 6.80
N ARG A 478 -20.33 -32.79 7.03
CA ARG A 478 -20.95 -33.84 7.87
C ARG A 478 -21.08 -33.40 9.33
N GLU A 479 -20.18 -32.55 9.80
CA GLU A 479 -20.23 -31.94 11.14
C GLU A 479 -21.24 -30.79 11.23
N GLY A 480 -22.00 -30.53 10.13
CA GLY A 480 -23.01 -29.48 10.05
C GLY A 480 -22.44 -28.08 9.77
N ARG A 481 -21.17 -27.98 9.36
CA ARG A 481 -20.51 -26.70 9.04
C ARG A 481 -20.77 -26.31 7.58
N GLN A 482 -20.52 -25.02 7.29
CA GLN A 482 -20.61 -24.47 5.96
C GLN A 482 -19.22 -24.08 5.41
N ALA A 483 -19.09 -24.05 4.08
CA ALA A 483 -17.84 -23.76 3.41
C ALA A 483 -17.99 -22.70 2.32
N TYR A 484 -16.98 -21.81 2.22
CA TYR A 484 -16.76 -20.92 1.08
C TYR A 484 -15.73 -21.55 0.14
N ILE A 485 -15.97 -21.43 -1.18
CA ILE A 485 -14.98 -21.73 -2.23
C ILE A 485 -14.89 -20.50 -3.13
N VAL A 486 -13.75 -19.84 -3.15
CA VAL A 486 -13.57 -18.54 -3.83
C VAL A 486 -12.61 -18.67 -4.99
N TYR A 487 -13.03 -18.16 -6.14
CA TYR A 487 -12.24 -18.08 -7.38
C TYR A 487 -11.78 -16.65 -7.65
N PRO A 488 -10.59 -16.43 -8.22
CA PRO A 488 -10.12 -15.09 -8.57
C PRO A 488 -10.91 -14.51 -9.75
N LEU A 489 -10.96 -13.16 -9.82
CA LEU A 489 -11.38 -12.43 -11.01
C LEU A 489 -10.14 -11.98 -11.79
N ILE A 490 -10.14 -12.15 -13.12
CA ILE A 490 -9.11 -11.63 -14.01
C ILE A 490 -9.73 -10.45 -14.78
N GLU A 491 -9.26 -9.24 -14.51
CA GLU A 491 -9.80 -8.00 -15.11
C GLU A 491 -9.67 -7.97 -16.63
N GLU A 492 -8.66 -8.67 -17.20
CA GLU A 492 -8.42 -8.69 -18.65
C GLU A 492 -9.33 -9.64 -19.44
N ASN A 493 -10.01 -10.61 -18.81
CA ASN A 493 -10.83 -11.58 -19.52
C ASN A 493 -12.03 -12.12 -18.72
N GLU A 494 -12.94 -11.21 -18.37
CA GLU A 494 -14.14 -11.50 -17.57
C GLU A 494 -15.01 -12.69 -18.04
N LYS A 495 -14.93 -13.08 -19.33
CA LYS A 495 -15.65 -14.25 -19.85
C LYS A 495 -15.01 -15.56 -19.42
N LEU A 496 -13.68 -15.60 -19.36
CA LEU A 496 -12.92 -16.77 -18.92
C LEU A 496 -13.11 -17.02 -17.42
N ASP A 497 -13.20 -15.95 -16.63
CA ASP A 497 -13.40 -16.03 -15.18
C ASP A 497 -14.77 -16.57 -14.80
N LEU A 498 -15.81 -16.11 -15.52
CA LEU A 498 -17.16 -16.62 -15.30
C LEU A 498 -17.22 -18.11 -15.67
N HIS A 499 -16.56 -18.53 -16.75
CA HIS A 499 -16.49 -19.91 -17.17
C HIS A 499 -15.75 -20.79 -16.15
N ALA A 500 -14.63 -20.27 -15.57
CA ALA A 500 -13.88 -20.99 -14.53
C ALA A 500 -14.73 -21.14 -13.24
N LEU A 501 -15.48 -20.10 -12.86
CA LEU A 501 -16.40 -20.17 -11.73
C LEU A 501 -17.54 -21.18 -11.99
N GLU A 502 -18.17 -21.14 -13.16
CA GLU A 502 -19.26 -22.06 -13.54
C GLU A 502 -18.77 -23.52 -13.57
N GLN A 503 -17.60 -23.76 -14.14
CA GLN A 503 -16.95 -25.09 -14.10
C GLN A 503 -16.68 -25.54 -12.67
N GLY A 504 -16.12 -24.66 -11.85
CA GLY A 504 -15.87 -24.94 -10.44
C GLY A 504 -17.15 -25.21 -9.67
N TYR A 505 -18.22 -24.49 -9.95
CA TYR A 505 -19.53 -24.70 -9.33
C TYR A 505 -20.10 -26.08 -9.72
N GLU A 506 -20.04 -26.48 -10.98
CA GLU A 506 -20.45 -27.80 -11.43
C GLU A 506 -19.62 -28.93 -10.79
N GLN A 507 -18.29 -28.77 -10.76
CA GLN A 507 -17.39 -29.69 -10.07
C GLN A 507 -17.76 -29.89 -8.62
N VAL A 508 -18.01 -28.80 -7.89
CA VAL A 508 -18.37 -28.85 -6.45
C VAL A 508 -19.71 -29.55 -6.28
N ARG A 509 -20.69 -29.34 -7.16
CA ARG A 509 -21.96 -30.03 -7.11
C ARG A 509 -21.82 -31.55 -7.37
N ASP A 510 -20.97 -31.94 -8.31
CA ASP A 510 -20.70 -33.34 -8.61
C ASP A 510 -19.98 -34.05 -7.44
N VAL A 511 -19.05 -33.35 -6.79
CA VAL A 511 -18.34 -33.92 -5.63
C VAL A 511 -19.23 -34.00 -4.39
N PHE A 512 -20.17 -33.05 -4.21
CA PHE A 512 -21.06 -32.97 -3.06
C PHE A 512 -22.55 -33.04 -3.41
N PRO A 513 -23.03 -34.12 -4.04
CA PRO A 513 -24.40 -34.20 -4.57
C PRO A 513 -25.52 -34.16 -3.51
N HIS A 514 -25.18 -34.40 -2.25
CA HIS A 514 -26.14 -34.38 -1.13
C HIS A 514 -26.21 -33.01 -0.42
N TYR A 515 -25.43 -32.03 -0.87
CA TYR A 515 -25.37 -30.71 -0.25
C TYR A 515 -25.82 -29.64 -1.24
N ASN A 516 -26.56 -28.65 -0.73
CA ASN A 516 -26.98 -27.51 -1.51
C ASN A 516 -25.81 -26.54 -1.71
N VAL A 517 -25.51 -26.23 -2.97
CA VAL A 517 -24.46 -25.28 -3.36
C VAL A 517 -25.11 -24.02 -3.90
N ALA A 518 -24.77 -22.88 -3.34
CA ALA A 518 -25.13 -21.56 -3.84
C ALA A 518 -23.97 -20.96 -4.65
N MET A 519 -24.27 -20.08 -5.60
CA MET A 519 -23.26 -19.38 -6.40
C MET A 519 -23.49 -17.88 -6.38
N VAL A 520 -22.41 -17.08 -6.22
CA VAL A 520 -22.45 -15.63 -6.27
C VAL A 520 -21.30 -15.05 -7.06
N HIS A 521 -21.59 -14.16 -8.01
CA HIS A 521 -20.56 -13.46 -8.80
C HIS A 521 -20.98 -12.02 -9.16
N GLY A 522 -20.02 -11.22 -9.65
CA GLY A 522 -20.17 -9.79 -9.89
C GLY A 522 -21.32 -9.42 -10.84
N ARG A 523 -21.61 -10.23 -11.84
CA ARG A 523 -22.63 -9.97 -12.90
C ARG A 523 -24.07 -10.27 -12.51
N MET A 524 -24.31 -10.96 -11.40
CA MET A 524 -25.65 -11.23 -10.94
C MET A 524 -26.37 -9.92 -10.58
N LYS A 525 -27.68 -9.89 -10.81
CA LYS A 525 -28.51 -8.76 -10.32
C LYS A 525 -28.44 -8.69 -8.80
N PRO A 526 -28.50 -7.50 -8.21
CA PRO A 526 -28.46 -7.35 -6.74
C PRO A 526 -29.44 -8.26 -6.01
N SER A 527 -30.69 -8.35 -6.47
CA SER A 527 -31.71 -9.21 -5.88
C SER A 527 -31.38 -10.72 -5.94
N GLU A 528 -30.69 -11.17 -6.97
CA GLU A 528 -30.26 -12.56 -7.11
C GLU A 528 -29.09 -12.84 -6.17
N LYS A 529 -28.12 -11.90 -6.07
CA LYS A 529 -27.01 -11.99 -5.10
C LYS A 529 -27.55 -12.10 -3.69
N ASP A 530 -28.48 -11.21 -3.32
CA ASP A 530 -29.09 -11.18 -1.99
C ASP A 530 -29.81 -12.49 -1.69
N HIS A 531 -30.54 -13.04 -2.67
CA HIS A 531 -31.21 -14.33 -2.52
C HIS A 531 -30.25 -15.47 -2.25
N GLN A 532 -29.17 -15.60 -3.05
CA GLN A 532 -28.16 -16.67 -2.89
C GLN A 532 -27.43 -16.53 -1.54
N MET A 533 -27.07 -15.30 -1.16
CA MET A 533 -26.45 -15.01 0.13
C MET A 533 -27.37 -15.35 1.29
N MET A 534 -28.67 -15.07 1.19
CA MET A 534 -29.67 -15.43 2.21
C MET A 534 -29.84 -16.93 2.36
N LEU A 535 -29.81 -17.69 1.25
CA LEU A 535 -29.82 -19.17 1.30
C LEU A 535 -28.61 -19.70 2.07
N PHE A 536 -27.44 -19.12 1.86
CA PHE A 536 -26.23 -19.52 2.58
C PHE A 536 -26.26 -19.07 4.05
N ALA A 537 -26.63 -17.84 4.32
CA ALA A 537 -26.71 -17.32 5.69
C ALA A 537 -27.74 -18.06 6.58
N SER A 538 -28.86 -18.50 5.98
CA SER A 538 -29.88 -19.30 6.67
C SER A 538 -29.54 -20.80 6.81
N GLY A 539 -28.40 -21.26 6.33
CA GLY A 539 -27.98 -22.65 6.37
C GLY A 539 -28.71 -23.57 5.36
N LYS A 540 -29.57 -23.02 4.48
CA LYS A 540 -30.21 -23.78 3.39
C LYS A 540 -29.23 -24.18 2.29
N ALA A 541 -28.21 -23.38 2.05
CA ALA A 541 -27.04 -23.74 1.25
C ALA A 541 -25.87 -24.05 2.18
N HIS A 542 -25.16 -25.14 1.91
CA HIS A 542 -24.05 -25.64 2.72
C HIS A 542 -22.69 -25.19 2.19
N ILE A 543 -22.60 -24.95 0.89
CA ILE A 543 -21.40 -24.44 0.22
C ILE A 543 -21.79 -23.20 -0.58
N LEU A 544 -20.94 -22.16 -0.50
CA LEU A 544 -21.04 -20.99 -1.34
C LEU A 544 -19.81 -20.91 -2.25
N VAL A 545 -20.04 -21.03 -3.56
CA VAL A 545 -19.03 -20.83 -4.60
C VAL A 545 -19.15 -19.39 -5.09
N ALA A 546 -18.05 -18.65 -5.07
CA ALA A 546 -18.12 -17.24 -5.42
C ALA A 546 -16.81 -16.68 -5.98
N THR A 547 -16.90 -15.48 -6.59
CA THR A 547 -15.75 -14.63 -6.89
C THR A 547 -15.43 -13.72 -5.70
N THR A 548 -14.47 -12.79 -5.86
CA THR A 548 -14.07 -11.80 -4.86
C THR A 548 -15.21 -10.92 -4.29
N VAL A 549 -16.40 -10.97 -4.88
CA VAL A 549 -17.60 -10.22 -4.40
C VAL A 549 -17.93 -10.51 -2.93
N ILE A 550 -17.45 -11.63 -2.36
CA ILE A 550 -17.62 -11.98 -0.94
C ILE A 550 -16.77 -11.09 -0.02
N GLU A 551 -15.85 -10.30 -0.53
CA GLU A 551 -15.13 -9.30 0.29
C GLU A 551 -16.11 -8.38 1.05
N VAL A 552 -17.35 -8.28 0.59
CA VAL A 552 -18.40 -7.46 1.17
C VAL A 552 -19.41 -8.29 1.98
N GLY A 553 -19.18 -8.42 3.22
CA GLY A 553 -20.10 -8.13 4.30
C GLY A 553 -21.05 -9.20 4.85
N VAL A 554 -21.22 -10.45 4.41
CA VAL A 554 -22.17 -11.34 5.12
C VAL A 554 -21.46 -12.12 6.23
N ASN A 555 -21.98 -11.96 7.45
CA ASN A 555 -21.53 -12.72 8.61
C ASN A 555 -22.27 -14.06 8.69
N VAL A 556 -21.55 -15.16 8.48
CA VAL A 556 -22.10 -16.52 8.65
C VAL A 556 -21.27 -17.26 9.69
N PRO A 557 -21.69 -17.24 10.99
CA PRO A 557 -20.91 -17.84 12.08
C PRO A 557 -20.63 -19.33 11.92
N ASN A 558 -21.52 -20.07 11.22
CA ASN A 558 -21.39 -21.50 10.96
C ASN A 558 -20.42 -21.85 9.83
N ALA A 559 -19.97 -20.85 9.03
CA ALA A 559 -19.00 -21.08 7.97
C ALA A 559 -17.59 -21.18 8.58
N SER A 560 -17.05 -22.40 8.66
CA SER A 560 -15.76 -22.70 9.27
C SER A 560 -14.65 -23.01 8.27
N VAL A 561 -14.96 -23.17 6.99
CA VAL A 561 -13.97 -23.48 5.95
C VAL A 561 -14.00 -22.43 4.85
N MET A 562 -12.82 -21.89 4.52
CA MET A 562 -12.55 -21.03 3.35
C MET A 562 -11.57 -21.75 2.45
N VAL A 563 -11.95 -22.05 1.23
CA VAL A 563 -11.05 -22.51 0.17
C VAL A 563 -10.86 -21.36 -0.81
N ILE A 564 -9.62 -21.02 -1.11
CA ILE A 564 -9.27 -19.99 -2.10
C ILE A 564 -8.53 -20.67 -3.23
N GLU A 565 -9.16 -20.74 -4.39
CA GLU A 565 -8.60 -21.30 -5.61
C GLU A 565 -7.66 -20.31 -6.29
N ASP A 566 -6.61 -20.83 -6.96
CA ASP A 566 -5.57 -20.00 -7.60
C ASP A 566 -5.08 -18.88 -6.69
N ALA A 567 -4.77 -19.19 -5.43
CA ALA A 567 -4.44 -18.20 -4.38
C ALA A 567 -3.27 -17.30 -4.73
N GLU A 568 -2.39 -17.72 -5.65
CA GLU A 568 -1.29 -16.93 -6.19
C GLU A 568 -1.72 -15.68 -6.94
N ARG A 569 -2.98 -15.60 -7.37
CA ARG A 569 -3.53 -14.46 -8.11
C ARG A 569 -4.07 -13.35 -7.21
N PHE A 570 -4.23 -13.63 -5.91
CA PHE A 570 -4.73 -12.64 -4.95
C PHE A 570 -3.61 -11.84 -4.30
N GLY A 571 -3.89 -10.59 -3.99
CA GLY A 571 -3.05 -9.78 -3.09
C GLY A 571 -3.15 -10.27 -1.64
N LEU A 572 -2.13 -9.98 -0.82
CA LEU A 572 -2.12 -10.37 0.59
C LEU A 572 -3.30 -9.79 1.36
N SER A 573 -3.62 -8.52 1.13
CA SER A 573 -4.77 -7.86 1.77
C SER A 573 -6.10 -8.54 1.42
N GLN A 574 -6.29 -8.98 0.17
CA GLN A 574 -7.49 -9.72 -0.26
C GLN A 574 -7.56 -11.10 0.40
N LEU A 575 -6.45 -11.84 0.41
CA LEU A 575 -6.37 -13.15 1.10
C LEU A 575 -6.72 -13.01 2.59
N HIS A 576 -6.22 -11.97 3.24
CA HIS A 576 -6.51 -11.69 4.65
C HIS A 576 -7.99 -11.37 4.88
N GLN A 577 -8.60 -10.55 4.04
CA GLN A 577 -10.03 -10.24 4.11
C GLN A 577 -10.91 -11.47 3.92
N LEU A 578 -10.58 -12.32 2.92
CA LEU A 578 -11.27 -13.60 2.68
C LEU A 578 -11.12 -14.54 3.86
N ARG A 579 -9.90 -14.70 4.41
CA ARG A 579 -9.67 -15.48 5.63
C ARG A 579 -10.52 -14.99 6.80
N GLY A 580 -10.66 -13.68 6.95
CA GLY A 580 -11.49 -13.06 7.99
C GLY A 580 -13.00 -13.32 7.87
N ARG A 581 -13.48 -13.93 6.77
CA ARG A 581 -14.89 -14.34 6.60
C ARG A 581 -15.21 -15.62 7.37
N VAL A 582 -14.24 -16.40 7.73
CA VAL A 582 -14.37 -17.55 8.63
C VAL A 582 -13.75 -17.24 10.02
N GLY A 583 -13.96 -18.09 11.00
CA GLY A 583 -13.45 -17.86 12.37
C GLY A 583 -14.25 -16.85 13.17
N ARG A 584 -15.53 -16.67 12.85
CA ARG A 584 -16.45 -15.77 13.59
C ARG A 584 -17.27 -16.51 14.66
N GLY A 585 -17.29 -17.84 14.62
CA GLY A 585 -17.87 -18.69 15.64
C GLY A 585 -16.88 -19.13 16.71
N ALA A 586 -17.36 -19.91 17.69
CA ALA A 586 -16.52 -20.49 18.75
C ALA A 586 -15.69 -21.70 18.28
N ASP A 587 -15.98 -22.22 17.08
CA ASP A 587 -15.36 -23.42 16.54
C ASP A 587 -14.09 -23.11 15.76
N GLN A 588 -13.21 -24.14 15.66
CA GLN A 588 -12.01 -24.02 14.86
C GLN A 588 -12.35 -23.81 13.38
N SER A 589 -11.71 -22.83 12.76
CA SER A 589 -11.90 -22.49 11.35
C SER A 589 -10.61 -22.66 10.55
N TYR A 590 -10.77 -22.90 9.26
CA TYR A 590 -9.69 -23.29 8.35
C TYR A 590 -9.73 -22.43 7.08
N CYS A 591 -8.55 -22.03 6.63
CA CYS A 591 -8.35 -21.36 5.33
C CYS A 591 -7.39 -22.19 4.49
N ILE A 592 -7.83 -22.70 3.36
CA ILE A 592 -7.05 -23.55 2.46
C ILE A 592 -6.73 -22.72 1.21
N LEU A 593 -5.45 -22.43 1.00
CA LEU A 593 -4.95 -21.74 -0.16
C LEU A 593 -4.55 -22.80 -1.19
N MET A 594 -5.29 -22.89 -2.30
CA MET A 594 -4.95 -23.76 -3.43
C MET A 594 -4.10 -22.96 -4.41
N ALA A 595 -2.93 -23.49 -4.80
CA ALA A 595 -1.99 -22.82 -5.68
C ALA A 595 -1.26 -23.80 -6.59
N ARG A 596 -0.69 -23.32 -7.69
CA ARG A 596 0.16 -24.12 -8.59
C ARG A 596 1.44 -24.56 -7.88
N SER A 597 2.05 -25.62 -8.40
CA SER A 597 3.31 -26.14 -7.82
C SER A 597 4.53 -25.32 -8.23
N ASP A 598 4.51 -24.63 -9.37
CA ASP A 598 5.61 -23.87 -9.98
C ASP A 598 5.56 -22.38 -9.64
N LEU A 599 5.46 -22.04 -8.37
CA LEU A 599 5.40 -20.66 -7.91
C LEU A 599 6.75 -19.96 -7.97
N GLY A 600 6.76 -18.71 -8.46
CA GLY A 600 7.89 -17.80 -8.33
C GLY A 600 8.23 -17.50 -6.86
N ARG A 601 9.45 -17.04 -6.59
CA ARG A 601 9.97 -16.81 -5.23
C ARG A 601 9.08 -15.84 -4.42
N ASP A 602 8.72 -14.72 -5.00
CA ASP A 602 7.94 -13.67 -4.31
C ASP A 602 6.50 -14.13 -4.04
N THR A 603 5.88 -14.82 -5.00
CA THR A 603 4.55 -15.39 -4.84
C THR A 603 4.53 -16.47 -3.75
N ARG A 604 5.54 -17.34 -3.73
CA ARG A 604 5.68 -18.36 -2.68
C ARG A 604 5.84 -17.70 -1.30
N HIS A 605 6.69 -16.69 -1.19
CA HIS A 605 6.85 -15.92 0.04
C HIS A 605 5.53 -15.31 0.51
N ARG A 606 4.78 -14.66 -0.40
CA ARG A 606 3.46 -14.07 -0.12
C ARG A 606 2.48 -15.09 0.48
N LEU A 607 2.36 -16.27 -0.13
CA LEU A 607 1.46 -17.31 0.39
C LEU A 607 1.96 -17.91 1.71
N GLN A 608 3.28 -18.00 1.91
CA GLN A 608 3.86 -18.43 3.19
C GLN A 608 3.54 -17.48 4.33
N VAL A 609 3.61 -16.17 4.12
CA VAL A 609 3.22 -15.16 5.12
C VAL A 609 1.82 -15.43 5.64
N MET A 610 0.86 -15.74 4.76
CA MET A 610 -0.52 -16.06 5.14
C MET A 610 -0.63 -17.32 6.03
N THR A 611 0.29 -18.27 5.90
CA THR A 611 0.30 -19.48 6.73
C THR A 611 0.99 -19.29 8.08
N GLN A 612 1.86 -18.28 8.20
CA GLN A 612 2.70 -18.04 9.38
C GLN A 612 2.05 -17.10 10.41
N THR A 613 1.20 -16.17 9.94
CA THR A 613 0.57 -15.19 10.83
C THR A 613 -0.93 -15.04 10.60
N ASN A 614 -1.64 -14.80 11.71
CA ASN A 614 -3.04 -14.36 11.68
C ASN A 614 -3.18 -12.84 11.89
N ASP A 615 -2.09 -12.14 12.22
CA ASP A 615 -2.09 -10.70 12.44
C ASP A 615 -2.18 -9.95 11.12
N GLY A 616 -3.27 -9.21 10.94
CA GLY A 616 -3.51 -8.42 9.73
C GLY A 616 -2.55 -7.27 9.54
N PHE A 617 -1.97 -6.71 10.61
CA PHE A 617 -0.97 -5.64 10.50
C PHE A 617 0.35 -6.18 9.93
N VAL A 618 0.79 -7.36 10.39
CA VAL A 618 1.97 -8.04 9.82
C VAL A 618 1.74 -8.39 8.36
N VAL A 619 0.54 -8.89 8.00
CA VAL A 619 0.18 -9.18 6.60
C VAL A 619 0.22 -7.90 5.76
N ALA A 620 -0.27 -6.77 6.27
CA ALA A 620 -0.27 -5.50 5.55
C ALA A 620 1.16 -4.95 5.36
N GLU A 621 2.03 -5.07 6.37
CA GLU A 621 3.44 -4.68 6.25
C GLU A 621 4.18 -5.50 5.19
N GLU A 622 3.94 -6.82 5.14
CA GLU A 622 4.54 -7.69 4.13
C GLU A 622 3.97 -7.43 2.72
N ASP A 623 2.65 -7.17 2.59
CA ASP A 623 2.03 -6.77 1.31
C ASP A 623 2.70 -5.51 0.74
N MET A 624 2.94 -4.52 1.60
CA MET A 624 3.62 -3.28 1.21
C MET A 624 5.07 -3.51 0.79
N LYS A 625 5.83 -4.35 1.49
CA LYS A 625 7.21 -4.68 1.13
C LYS A 625 7.31 -5.36 -0.24
N LEU A 626 6.33 -6.20 -0.57
CA LEU A 626 6.31 -6.99 -1.81
C LEU A 626 5.86 -6.19 -3.04
N ARG A 627 4.96 -5.22 -2.88
CA ARG A 627 4.43 -4.42 -4.00
C ARG A 627 5.44 -3.42 -4.57
N GLY A 628 6.44 -2.99 -3.79
CA GLY A 628 7.41 -2.00 -4.22
C GLY A 628 6.83 -0.58 -4.37
N PRO A 629 7.67 0.42 -4.76
CA PRO A 629 7.27 1.83 -4.80
C PRO A 629 6.33 2.22 -5.95
N GLY A 630 6.13 1.35 -6.96
CA GLY A 630 5.39 1.67 -8.19
C GLY A 630 3.89 1.34 -8.16
N ASP A 631 3.45 0.42 -7.31
CA ASP A 631 2.09 -0.15 -7.37
C ASP A 631 1.14 0.37 -6.28
N MET A 632 1.40 1.54 -5.73
CA MET A 632 0.47 2.18 -4.80
C MET A 632 -0.74 2.84 -5.51
N GLU A 633 -1.36 2.15 -6.48
CA GLU A 633 -2.62 2.61 -7.08
C GLU A 633 -3.75 2.79 -6.03
N GLY A 634 -3.67 2.10 -4.89
CA GLY A 634 -4.56 2.32 -3.75
C GLY A 634 -4.44 3.70 -3.09
N THR A 635 -3.32 4.41 -3.26
CA THR A 635 -3.15 5.79 -2.77
C THR A 635 -3.79 6.82 -3.69
N GLN A 636 -4.08 6.49 -4.95
CA GLN A 636 -4.90 7.34 -5.81
C GLN A 636 -6.34 7.48 -5.32
N GLN A 637 -6.83 6.54 -4.51
CA GLN A 637 -8.16 6.63 -3.88
C GLN A 637 -8.22 7.69 -2.76
N SER A 638 -7.07 8.03 -2.16
CA SER A 638 -6.94 9.17 -1.23
C SER A 638 -6.72 10.52 -1.94
N GLY A 639 -6.59 10.54 -3.27
CA GLY A 639 -6.38 11.76 -4.05
C GLY A 639 -4.95 12.34 -3.97
N ILE A 640 -4.01 11.64 -3.32
CA ILE A 640 -2.64 12.10 -3.12
C ILE A 640 -1.69 11.23 -3.94
N ALA A 641 -1.22 11.73 -5.06
CA ALA A 641 -0.06 11.16 -5.74
C ALA A 641 1.21 11.68 -5.06
N PHE A 642 1.83 10.87 -4.19
CA PHE A 642 3.15 11.20 -3.64
C PHE A 642 4.24 10.88 -4.66
N ASN A 643 4.76 11.89 -5.35
CA ASN A 643 5.93 11.72 -6.22
C ASN A 643 7.21 11.68 -5.35
N LEU A 644 7.42 10.56 -4.65
CA LEU A 644 8.64 10.33 -3.89
C LEU A 644 9.74 9.83 -4.82
N HIS A 645 10.94 10.42 -4.72
CA HIS A 645 12.09 10.06 -5.57
C HIS A 645 12.92 8.92 -4.98
N ILE A 646 13.02 8.83 -3.66
CA ILE A 646 13.88 7.85 -2.97
C ILE A 646 13.19 7.17 -1.78
N ALA A 647 12.31 7.88 -1.06
CA ALA A 647 11.61 7.32 0.08
C ALA A 647 10.51 6.37 -0.38
N ASN A 648 10.34 5.30 0.39
CA ASN A 648 9.28 4.32 0.19
C ASN A 648 8.44 4.24 1.47
N LEU A 649 7.19 4.72 1.40
CA LEU A 649 6.29 4.72 2.57
C LEU A 649 6.07 3.33 3.18
N ALA A 650 6.25 2.28 2.37
CA ALA A 650 6.12 0.90 2.80
C ALA A 650 7.33 0.36 3.58
N GLN A 651 8.53 0.80 3.22
CA GLN A 651 9.78 0.26 3.74
C GLN A 651 10.44 1.18 4.78
N ASP A 652 10.18 2.48 4.70
CA ASP A 652 10.87 3.50 5.47
C ASP A 652 10.07 3.95 6.72
N GLY A 653 9.21 3.08 7.29
CA GLY A 653 8.33 3.40 8.41
C GLY A 653 9.02 4.03 9.62
N GLN A 654 10.25 3.61 9.95
CA GLN A 654 11.04 4.21 11.03
C GLN A 654 11.47 5.64 10.66
N ILE A 655 11.85 5.88 9.40
CA ILE A 655 12.26 7.22 8.95
C ILE A 655 11.05 8.14 8.90
N ILE A 656 9.87 7.65 8.51
CA ILE A 656 8.59 8.40 8.56
C ILE A 656 8.32 8.88 9.97
N GLN A 657 8.43 8.00 10.98
CA GLN A 657 8.20 8.37 12.36
C GLN A 657 9.19 9.46 12.83
N LEU A 658 10.48 9.29 12.54
CA LEU A 658 11.50 10.30 12.88
C LEU A 658 11.24 11.64 12.19
N ALA A 659 10.84 11.61 10.92
CA ALA A 659 10.51 12.81 10.14
C ALA A 659 9.28 13.53 10.69
N ARG A 660 8.26 12.78 11.09
CA ARG A 660 7.05 13.32 11.73
C ARG A 660 7.35 13.96 13.08
N ASP A 661 8.08 13.24 13.95
CA ASP A 661 8.49 13.78 15.26
C ASP A 661 9.28 15.10 15.11
N ALA A 662 10.18 15.16 14.12
CA ALA A 662 10.93 16.36 13.79
C ALA A 662 10.02 17.50 13.31
N ALA A 663 9.04 17.21 12.46
CA ALA A 663 8.09 18.19 11.95
C ALA A 663 7.14 18.71 13.04
N GLU A 664 6.66 17.81 13.94
CA GLU A 664 5.84 18.19 15.10
C GLU A 664 6.61 19.09 16.06
N ASP A 665 7.84 18.74 16.40
CA ASP A 665 8.72 19.52 17.27
C ASP A 665 9.02 20.89 16.66
N TYR A 666 9.31 20.94 15.35
CA TYR A 666 9.53 22.19 14.66
C TYR A 666 8.28 23.09 14.70
N LEU A 667 7.11 22.57 14.35
CA LEU A 667 5.84 23.32 14.38
C LEU A 667 5.38 23.69 15.80
N ARG A 668 5.94 23.06 16.86
CA ARG A 668 5.70 23.49 18.24
C ARG A 668 6.43 24.79 18.55
N VAL A 669 7.63 24.97 17.99
CA VAL A 669 8.48 26.17 18.18
C VAL A 669 8.07 27.28 17.22
N ASP A 670 7.80 26.97 15.94
CA ASP A 670 7.43 27.91 14.88
C ASP A 670 6.12 27.48 14.18
N PRO A 671 4.96 27.64 14.82
CA PRO A 671 3.66 27.17 14.29
C PRO A 671 3.22 27.87 13.01
N ALA A 672 3.64 29.13 12.80
CA ALA A 672 3.29 29.94 11.64
C ALA A 672 4.33 29.86 10.51
N MET A 673 5.45 29.18 10.74
CA MET A 673 6.60 29.14 9.84
C MET A 673 7.12 30.52 9.44
N ASP A 674 7.15 31.48 10.43
CA ASP A 674 7.54 32.88 10.21
C ASP A 674 9.01 33.16 10.51
N THR A 675 9.75 32.23 11.11
CA THR A 675 11.19 32.36 11.30
C THR A 675 11.94 32.36 9.95
N VAL A 676 13.22 32.68 9.94
CA VAL A 676 14.06 32.63 8.73
C VAL A 676 14.01 31.25 8.08
N TRP A 677 14.17 30.18 8.90
CA TRP A 677 14.07 28.81 8.44
C TRP A 677 12.64 28.41 8.09
N GLY A 678 11.65 28.88 8.85
CA GLY A 678 10.23 28.62 8.56
C GLY A 678 9.82 29.14 7.19
N ARG A 679 10.18 30.39 6.85
CA ARG A 679 9.92 30.96 5.52
C ARG A 679 10.65 30.22 4.39
N LYS A 680 11.91 29.79 4.64
CA LYS A 680 12.68 29.00 3.66
C LYS A 680 12.03 27.64 3.38
N MET A 681 11.62 26.94 4.44
CA MET A 681 10.93 25.66 4.33
C MET A 681 9.52 25.80 3.72
N ALA A 682 8.78 26.85 4.08
CA ALA A 682 7.47 27.11 3.45
C ALA A 682 7.58 27.41 1.96
N ALA A 683 8.64 28.07 1.53
CA ALA A 683 8.93 28.28 0.11
C ALA A 683 9.25 26.95 -0.59
N HIS A 684 10.07 26.12 0.05
CA HIS A 684 10.44 24.80 -0.49
C HIS A 684 9.23 23.85 -0.58
N ILE A 685 8.34 23.83 0.42
CA ILE A 685 7.07 23.09 0.40
C ILE A 685 6.21 23.52 -0.79
N ARG A 686 6.05 24.83 -1.03
CA ARG A 686 5.30 25.33 -2.18
C ARG A 686 5.89 24.83 -3.51
N GLU A 687 7.20 24.86 -3.66
CA GLU A 687 7.87 24.34 -4.87
C GLU A 687 7.63 22.84 -5.08
N LEU A 688 7.63 22.05 -4.01
CA LEU A 688 7.43 20.59 -4.10
C LEU A 688 5.97 20.20 -4.37
N PHE A 689 5.01 20.92 -3.78
CA PHE A 689 3.61 20.46 -3.70
C PHE A 689 2.60 21.36 -4.44
N ASP A 690 2.89 22.64 -4.77
CA ASP A 690 1.92 23.59 -5.36
C ASP A 690 1.38 23.18 -6.74
N LYS A 691 2.06 22.29 -7.44
CA LYS A 691 1.62 21.81 -8.77
C LYS A 691 0.70 20.59 -8.72
N GLN A 692 0.51 19.96 -7.57
CA GLN A 692 -0.04 18.59 -7.54
C GLN A 692 -1.18 18.32 -6.54
N THR A 693 -1.40 19.13 -5.49
CA THR A 693 -2.32 18.70 -4.45
C THR A 693 -3.15 19.84 -3.88
N ASN A 694 -4.44 19.83 -4.17
CA ASN A 694 -5.40 20.67 -3.45
C ASN A 694 -5.79 19.94 -2.16
N TRP A 695 -5.01 20.13 -1.08
CA TRP A 695 -5.23 19.53 0.24
C TRP A 695 -6.61 19.83 0.82
N GLY A 696 -7.27 20.92 0.35
CA GLY A 696 -8.64 21.25 0.72
C GLY A 696 -9.70 20.27 0.22
N LEU A 697 -9.34 19.34 -0.67
CA LEU A 697 -10.23 18.29 -1.15
C LEU A 697 -10.06 16.95 -0.40
N ILE A 698 -9.10 16.86 0.53
CA ILE A 698 -8.75 15.62 1.24
C ILE A 698 -9.34 15.59 2.66
N SER A 699 -9.64 16.76 3.21
CA SER A 699 -10.27 16.92 4.53
C SER A 699 -11.79 16.78 4.49
#